data_e7d1aa1332ea0cffb086ce9167389f35
#
_entry.id   e7d1aa1332ea0cffb086ce9167389f35
#
_cell.length_a   1.000
_cell.length_b   1.000
_cell.length_c   1.000
_cell.angle_alpha   90.00
_cell.angle_beta   90.00
_cell.angle_gamma   90.00
#
_symmetry.space_group_name_H-M   'P 1'
#
loop_
_entity.id
_entity.type
_entity.pdbx_description
1 polymer ?
#
loop_
_entity_poly.entity_id
_entity_poly.type
_entity_poly.pdbx_seq_one_letter_code
_entity_poly.pdbx_strand_id
1 'polypeptide(L)'
;MSKGMIRLTSRVAWARAAIVAGLLGFLAITAATHAPSVLAQSGATDSPGDSLAARGPDPLAVPSIETFMQIGGAGSPQVSEDGSTVFFTTSMTGVDQVYELLRSGWPYQLTAFVDGSDFYRVSYTGSKVVVGSSTGGSEQSNLYFVDTDTDLVSPLRIRDKVQHGSPLWSPDERYVYFRSNEETAKDFYIYRIDTVTGAVEKIWEHAGWNEPIAISRDGNKLLVSHDESNVNNYLYLLDIATGQETPLTPHDGDYLFQYARLTPDLSHIYLVTNLNDDGISRIARKAVPSGEIEFLNGESPWETEEMDLSDDGEYLAWVENVEGYGELHARDLVDGIEAELSEMRGIASAIDVSSAGTVVFVFESATSPSDIWKYDIEEGDLAKLTHSTFAGIDQSLFTEPELIHYTSFDGLGIPAFLYLPDGWAGQPIPFVMDIHGGPEGQARPAFSRHFQYLLLNGYGILVPNIRGSSGYGRAYIALDNYRNRKNSIRDIYEGAKWLVDNGYARSGKIGIKGGSYGGYATLAALVDYPDIFGAGIDDVGIANFVTFLQNTAPYRRALREAEYGPLADSTFLLEISPVTHADRIKAPLLIVHGENDPRVPVGEARQMAAAVRARGGVVDTLIFADEGHGAGKLSNRLVYYRKMVEFLDRHLKN
;
A
#
# COMPACT_ATOMS: atom_id res chain seq x y z
N MET A 1 48.99 18.39 -42.96
CA MET A 1 50.25 18.71 -42.22
C MET A 1 49.90 18.94 -40.80
N SER A 2 50.38 18.17 -40.07
CA SER A 2 51.14 17.88 -38.85
C SER A 2 50.23 17.57 -37.69
N LYS A 3 50.15 16.28 -37.29
CA LYS A 3 50.81 15.60 -36.16
C LYS A 3 50.61 16.35 -34.84
N GLY A 4 49.98 15.82 -33.83
CA GLY A 4 50.03 14.52 -33.19
C GLY A 4 50.31 14.79 -31.72
N MET A 5 49.67 14.15 -30.82
CA MET A 5 50.42 13.29 -29.85
C MET A 5 49.50 12.76 -28.75
N ILE A 6 49.50 11.50 -28.70
CA ILE A 6 48.97 10.59 -27.68
C ILE A 6 49.66 10.88 -26.33
N ARG A 7 48.91 10.89 -25.24
CA ARG A 7 49.46 10.49 -23.94
C ARG A 7 48.61 9.44 -23.26
N LEU A 8 49.10 8.22 -23.35
CA LEU A 8 48.82 7.13 -22.39
C LEU A 8 49.58 7.43 -21.08
N THR A 9 48.90 7.22 -19.96
CA THR A 9 49.53 6.80 -18.69
C THR A 9 48.55 5.90 -17.98
N SER A 10 48.66 4.63 -18.18
CA SER A 10 49.33 3.56 -17.41
C SER A 10 48.66 3.26 -16.07
N ARG A 11 47.85 2.19 -16.13
CA ARG A 11 47.38 1.36 -14.99
C ARG A 11 48.63 0.80 -14.27
N VAL A 12 48.62 0.81 -12.96
CA VAL A 12 49.48 -0.03 -12.13
C VAL A 12 48.60 -0.97 -11.31
N ALA A 13 48.60 -2.22 -11.72
CA ALA A 13 48.13 -3.35 -10.93
C ALA A 13 49.23 -3.79 -9.96
N TRP A 14 48.88 -4.11 -8.73
CA TRP A 14 49.64 -4.97 -7.81
C TRP A 14 48.66 -5.86 -7.10
N ALA A 15 48.50 -7.08 -7.48
CA ALA A 15 49.28 -8.30 -7.24
C ALA A 15 49.31 -8.74 -5.76
N ARG A 16 48.63 -9.86 -5.57
CA ARG A 16 48.59 -10.76 -4.42
C ARG A 16 49.94 -11.10 -3.85
N ALA A 17 50.02 -11.23 -2.52
CA ALA A 17 50.90 -12.22 -1.87
C ALA A 17 50.27 -12.70 -0.56
N ALA A 18 50.01 -13.98 -0.52
CA ALA A 18 49.69 -14.76 0.66
C ALA A 18 50.97 -15.02 1.49
N ILE A 19 50.88 -14.98 2.81
CA ILE A 19 51.79 -15.70 3.71
C ILE A 19 50.98 -16.43 4.77
N VAL A 20 51.18 -17.73 4.80
CA VAL A 20 50.71 -18.75 5.75
C VAL A 20 51.74 -18.97 6.84
N ALA A 21 51.28 -19.40 7.99
CA ALA A 21 51.94 -20.02 9.16
C ALA A 21 51.93 -19.10 10.39
N GLY A 22 51.46 -19.49 11.53
CA GLY A 22 51.23 -20.74 12.20
C GLY A 22 51.40 -20.49 13.68
N LEU A 23 50.60 -21.06 14.51
CA LEU A 23 51.03 -21.79 15.71
C LEU A 23 49.85 -22.04 16.65
N LEU A 24 49.67 -23.32 16.90
CA LEU A 24 48.81 -23.95 17.86
C LEU A 24 49.15 -23.51 19.31
N GLY A 25 48.13 -23.31 20.12
CA GLY A 25 48.24 -23.22 21.57
C GLY A 25 46.98 -23.81 22.23
N PHE A 26 47.04 -25.11 22.56
CA PHE A 26 46.06 -25.82 23.40
C PHE A 26 46.10 -25.26 24.81
N LEU A 27 44.96 -24.93 25.39
CA LEU A 27 44.76 -24.92 26.82
C LEU A 27 43.45 -25.58 27.15
N ALA A 28 43.55 -26.83 27.63
CA ALA A 28 42.45 -27.58 28.23
C ALA A 28 42.28 -27.11 29.69
N ILE A 29 41.07 -26.70 30.06
CA ILE A 29 40.69 -26.54 31.47
C ILE A 29 39.61 -27.55 31.74
N THR A 30 39.99 -28.54 32.53
CA THR A 30 39.12 -29.57 33.18
C THR A 30 38.31 -28.89 34.27
N ALA A 31 36.98 -28.96 34.18
CA ALA A 31 36.11 -28.66 35.33
C ALA A 31 35.60 -29.95 35.93
N ALA A 32 35.88 -30.11 37.17
CA ALA A 32 35.48 -31.26 38.02
C ALA A 32 34.01 -31.16 38.38
N THR A 33 33.37 -32.31 38.28
CA THR A 33 32.03 -32.63 38.76
C THR A 33 31.97 -32.74 40.28
N HIS A 34 30.97 -32.10 40.91
CA HIS A 34 30.48 -32.50 42.23
C HIS A 34 28.95 -32.55 42.19
N ALA A 35 28.40 -33.75 42.27
CA ALA A 35 27.01 -34.00 42.56
C ALA A 35 26.89 -34.44 44.04
N PRO A 36 25.88 -34.02 44.79
CA PRO A 36 25.49 -34.71 46.01
C PRO A 36 24.35 -35.69 45.73
N SER A 37 24.59 -36.91 46.05
CA SER A 37 23.62 -38.03 46.21
C SER A 37 22.68 -37.77 47.38
N VAL A 38 21.38 -37.91 47.20
CA VAL A 38 20.42 -38.16 48.29
C VAL A 38 19.61 -39.44 48.01
N LEU A 39 19.56 -40.28 48.95
CA LEU A 39 19.01 -41.62 48.98
C LEU A 39 17.50 -41.69 48.79
N ALA A 40 17.10 -42.73 48.08
CA ALA A 40 15.73 -43.19 47.91
C ALA A 40 15.09 -43.67 49.19
N GLN A 41 13.81 -43.39 49.39
CA GLN A 41 12.90 -44.25 50.12
C GLN A 41 11.66 -44.55 49.35
N SER A 42 11.37 -45.81 49.24
CA SER A 42 10.27 -46.45 48.52
C SER A 42 8.92 -46.25 49.21
N GLY A 43 7.90 -46.03 48.41
CA GLY A 43 6.50 -46.10 48.77
C GLY A 43 5.63 -46.22 47.54
N ALA A 44 5.24 -47.42 47.17
CA ALA A 44 4.35 -47.71 46.06
C ALA A 44 2.90 -47.40 46.46
N THR A 45 2.19 -46.66 45.61
CA THR A 45 0.74 -46.81 45.43
C THR A 45 0.41 -46.51 43.92
N ASP A 46 -0.16 -47.50 43.26
CA ASP A 46 -0.67 -47.48 41.93
C ASP A 46 -1.80 -46.44 41.75
N SER A 47 -1.71 -45.61 40.71
CA SER A 47 -2.83 -44.96 40.02
C SER A 47 -2.47 -44.75 38.55
N PRO A 48 -3.37 -44.98 37.59
CA PRO A 48 -3.06 -44.94 36.18
C PRO A 48 -2.82 -43.49 35.73
N GLY A 49 -1.55 -43.18 35.53
CA GLY A 49 -1.15 -41.89 35.00
C GLY A 49 -1.33 -41.86 33.48
N ASP A 50 -2.23 -41.00 33.01
CA ASP A 50 -2.19 -40.48 31.67
C ASP A 50 -0.83 -39.84 31.43
N SER A 51 0.01 -40.52 30.68
CA SER A 51 1.22 -39.92 30.11
C SER A 51 0.80 -38.89 29.05
N LEU A 52 0.68 -37.65 29.47
CA LEU A 52 0.81 -36.50 28.54
C LEU A 52 2.26 -36.51 28.01
N ALA A 53 2.57 -37.46 27.12
CA ALA A 53 3.65 -37.28 26.19
C ALA A 53 3.31 -36.01 25.41
N ALA A 54 4.07 -34.93 25.60
CA ALA A 54 4.03 -33.77 24.75
C ALA A 54 4.27 -34.26 23.30
N ARG A 55 3.19 -34.48 22.57
CA ARG A 55 3.28 -34.61 21.11
C ARG A 55 3.85 -33.30 20.67
N GLY A 56 5.04 -33.34 20.07
CA GLY A 56 5.52 -32.23 19.27
C GLY A 56 4.42 -31.83 18.25
N PRO A 57 4.37 -30.59 17.77
CA PRO A 57 3.39 -30.19 16.78
C PRO A 57 3.41 -31.21 15.64
N ASP A 58 2.22 -31.64 15.20
CA ASP A 58 2.08 -32.48 14.01
C ASP A 58 2.69 -31.70 12.84
N PRO A 59 3.77 -32.20 12.23
CA PRO A 59 4.43 -31.48 11.12
C PRO A 59 3.54 -31.30 9.88
N LEU A 60 2.33 -31.86 9.87
CA LEU A 60 1.33 -31.72 8.81
C LEU A 60 0.15 -30.80 9.24
N ALA A 61 0.13 -30.28 10.46
CA ALA A 61 -0.91 -29.37 10.90
C ALA A 61 -0.73 -27.98 10.24
N VAL A 62 -1.77 -27.48 9.56
CA VAL A 62 -1.78 -26.12 9.03
C VAL A 62 -1.56 -25.13 10.18
N PRO A 63 -0.59 -24.21 10.12
CA PRO A 63 -0.39 -23.20 11.14
C PRO A 63 -1.66 -22.37 11.37
N SER A 64 -1.84 -21.85 12.58
CA SER A 64 -3.04 -21.05 12.90
C SER A 64 -3.07 -19.73 12.14
N ILE A 65 -4.27 -19.15 11.95
CA ILE A 65 -4.40 -17.84 11.32
C ILE A 65 -3.61 -16.74 12.06
N GLU A 66 -3.49 -16.86 13.38
CA GLU A 66 -2.70 -15.95 14.20
C GLU A 66 -1.20 -16.02 13.87
N THR A 67 -0.70 -17.20 13.51
CA THR A 67 0.68 -17.36 13.03
C THR A 67 0.86 -16.67 11.69
N PHE A 68 -0.08 -16.83 10.75
CA PHE A 68 -0.06 -16.13 9.47
C PHE A 68 -0.06 -14.61 9.66
N MET A 69 -0.86 -14.07 10.57
CA MET A 69 -0.92 -12.62 10.84
C MET A 69 0.41 -12.05 11.39
N GLN A 70 1.34 -12.89 11.83
CA GLN A 70 2.68 -12.47 12.28
C GLN A 70 3.75 -12.50 11.16
N ILE A 71 3.42 -12.94 9.96
CA ILE A 71 4.32 -12.80 8.81
C ILE A 71 4.64 -11.31 8.63
N GLY A 72 5.93 -11.01 8.49
CA GLY A 72 6.43 -9.64 8.40
C GLY A 72 6.10 -8.95 7.06
N GLY A 73 6.66 -7.76 6.92
CA GLY A 73 6.66 -6.94 5.73
C GLY A 73 7.46 -5.66 6.00
N ALA A 74 8.14 -5.15 5.00
CA ALA A 74 8.81 -3.86 5.02
C ALA A 74 8.26 -3.00 3.87
N GLY A 75 8.19 -1.68 4.06
CA GLY A 75 7.58 -0.77 3.11
C GLY A 75 8.16 0.64 3.14
N SER A 76 7.69 1.47 2.21
CA SER A 76 8.01 2.89 2.11
C SER A 76 9.51 3.20 2.20
N PRO A 77 10.40 2.59 1.40
CA PRO A 77 11.81 2.89 1.45
C PRO A 77 12.09 4.33 1.05
N GLN A 78 13.10 4.94 1.67
CA GLN A 78 13.71 6.18 1.24
C GLN A 78 15.23 6.06 1.38
N VAL A 79 15.98 6.78 0.53
CA VAL A 79 17.43 6.73 0.50
C VAL A 79 18.00 8.14 0.63
N SER A 80 19.13 8.29 1.34
CA SER A 80 19.87 9.56 1.37
C SER A 80 20.42 9.92 -0.01
N GLU A 81 20.63 11.22 -0.29
CA GLU A 81 21.08 11.70 -1.61
C GLU A 81 22.36 11.02 -2.10
N ASP A 82 23.27 10.67 -1.18
CA ASP A 82 24.53 9.97 -1.46
C ASP A 82 24.38 8.43 -1.62
N GLY A 83 23.17 7.90 -1.54
CA GLY A 83 22.87 6.47 -1.67
C GLY A 83 23.34 5.60 -0.49
N SER A 84 23.87 6.20 0.58
CA SER A 84 24.57 5.44 1.63
C SER A 84 23.66 4.91 2.74
N THR A 85 22.55 5.57 2.99
CA THR A 85 21.64 5.25 4.10
C THR A 85 20.23 5.01 3.59
N VAL A 86 19.64 3.90 4.00
CA VAL A 86 18.26 3.50 3.61
C VAL A 86 17.36 3.52 4.83
N PHE A 87 16.21 4.14 4.68
CA PHE A 87 15.14 4.17 5.67
C PHE A 87 13.93 3.38 5.16
N PHE A 88 13.14 2.81 6.06
CA PHE A 88 11.96 2.03 5.69
C PHE A 88 10.98 1.94 6.85
N THR A 89 9.77 1.46 6.59
CA THR A 89 8.79 1.14 7.63
C THR A 89 8.61 -0.37 7.77
N THR A 90 8.31 -0.82 8.99
CA THR A 90 7.85 -2.18 9.25
C THR A 90 6.99 -2.24 10.50
N SER A 91 6.02 -3.17 10.49
CA SER A 91 5.11 -3.42 11.62
C SER A 91 5.58 -4.53 12.55
N MET A 92 6.88 -4.82 12.64
CA MET A 92 7.43 -5.87 13.54
C MET A 92 7.04 -5.68 15.01
N THR A 93 6.80 -4.44 15.44
CA THR A 93 6.36 -4.11 16.81
C THR A 93 4.84 -4.06 16.97
N GLY A 94 4.08 -4.48 15.95
CA GLY A 94 2.61 -4.53 15.95
C GLY A 94 1.93 -3.37 15.24
N VAL A 95 2.64 -2.27 14.98
CA VAL A 95 2.25 -1.11 14.18
C VAL A 95 3.45 -0.62 13.39
N ASP A 96 3.22 0.10 12.31
CA ASP A 96 4.31 0.60 11.46
C ASP A 96 5.15 1.65 12.19
N GLN A 97 6.46 1.44 12.19
CA GLN A 97 7.45 2.37 12.72
C GLN A 97 8.52 2.64 11.66
N VAL A 98 9.22 3.76 11.79
CA VAL A 98 10.34 4.12 10.90
C VAL A 98 11.63 3.50 11.43
N TYR A 99 12.38 2.92 10.53
CA TYR A 99 13.69 2.29 10.78
C TYR A 99 14.74 2.85 9.83
N GLU A 100 15.98 2.88 10.30
CA GLU A 100 17.17 3.09 9.51
C GLU A 100 17.90 1.75 9.34
N LEU A 101 18.36 1.45 8.13
CA LEU A 101 19.19 0.29 7.87
C LEU A 101 20.68 0.67 8.04
N LEU A 102 21.26 0.28 9.15
CA LEU A 102 22.66 0.51 9.41
C LEU A 102 23.55 -0.20 8.39
N ARG A 103 24.77 0.32 8.15
CA ARG A 103 25.78 -0.30 7.27
C ARG A 103 26.12 -1.75 7.64
N SER A 104 25.82 -2.17 8.86
CA SER A 104 25.94 -3.57 9.31
C SER A 104 24.84 -4.49 8.78
N GLY A 105 23.80 -3.93 8.13
CA GLY A 105 22.59 -4.63 7.74
C GLY A 105 21.57 -4.81 8.89
N TRP A 106 21.81 -4.20 10.06
CA TRP A 106 20.88 -4.27 11.20
C TRP A 106 19.85 -3.13 11.11
N PRO A 107 18.54 -3.42 11.19
CA PRO A 107 17.52 -2.39 11.25
C PRO A 107 17.51 -1.69 12.61
N TYR A 108 17.65 -0.36 12.61
CA TYR A 108 17.61 0.48 13.80
C TYR A 108 16.29 1.23 13.86
N GLN A 109 15.52 1.05 14.95
CA GLN A 109 14.20 1.66 15.10
C GLN A 109 14.32 3.13 15.54
N LEU A 110 13.82 4.05 14.72
CA LEU A 110 13.85 5.49 14.98
C LEU A 110 12.62 6.00 15.73
N THR A 111 11.47 5.36 15.58
CA THR A 111 10.20 5.80 16.18
C THR A 111 9.58 4.70 17.02
N ALA A 112 8.79 5.10 18.04
CA ALA A 112 8.07 4.20 18.92
C ALA A 112 6.68 4.76 19.28
N PHE A 113 5.93 5.20 18.26
CA PHE A 113 4.57 5.70 18.44
C PHE A 113 3.61 4.56 18.78
N VAL A 114 2.66 4.80 19.70
CA VAL A 114 1.70 3.80 20.15
C VAL A 114 0.80 3.31 19.02
N ASP A 115 0.38 4.24 18.14
CA ASP A 115 -0.48 3.94 17.01
C ASP A 115 0.28 3.84 15.67
N GLY A 116 1.62 3.96 15.72
CA GLY A 116 2.49 3.87 14.55
C GLY A 116 2.78 5.20 13.86
N SER A 117 3.52 5.13 12.76
CA SER A 117 3.77 6.24 11.85
C SER A 117 2.83 6.14 10.64
N ASP A 118 2.23 7.26 10.24
CA ASP A 118 1.34 7.34 9.07
C ASP A 118 2.14 7.54 7.78
N PHE A 119 3.21 8.33 7.87
CA PHE A 119 4.16 8.64 6.79
C PHE A 119 5.45 9.23 7.38
N TYR A 120 6.49 9.31 6.56
CA TYR A 120 7.72 10.01 6.92
C TYR A 120 8.41 10.62 5.70
N ARG A 121 9.36 11.53 5.92
CA ARG A 121 10.23 12.08 4.88
C ARG A 121 11.63 12.31 5.44
N VAL A 122 12.61 11.69 4.80
CA VAL A 122 14.03 11.82 5.12
C VAL A 122 14.59 13.12 4.52
N SER A 123 15.51 13.78 5.21
CA SER A 123 16.26 14.92 4.68
C SER A 123 17.32 14.44 3.69
N TYR A 124 17.85 15.34 2.87
CA TYR A 124 18.83 15.03 1.83
C TYR A 124 20.07 14.29 2.36
N THR A 125 20.57 14.70 3.54
CA THR A 125 21.73 14.06 4.17
C THR A 125 21.40 12.79 4.95
N GLY A 126 20.13 12.49 5.15
CA GLY A 126 19.71 11.39 6.03
C GLY A 126 19.81 11.68 7.52
N SER A 127 20.28 12.88 7.92
CA SER A 127 20.50 13.22 9.34
C SER A 127 19.21 13.60 10.10
N LYS A 128 18.12 13.81 9.37
CA LYS A 128 16.82 14.26 9.92
C LYS A 128 15.66 13.56 9.24
N VAL A 129 14.61 13.28 10.01
CA VAL A 129 13.38 12.72 9.47
C VAL A 129 12.18 13.48 10.03
N VAL A 130 11.22 13.83 9.16
CA VAL A 130 9.88 14.27 9.59
C VAL A 130 8.95 13.08 9.54
N VAL A 131 8.20 12.86 10.63
CA VAL A 131 7.27 11.74 10.74
C VAL A 131 5.88 12.27 11.08
N GLY A 132 4.88 11.78 10.36
CA GLY A 132 3.47 11.96 10.70
C GLY A 132 2.98 10.80 11.57
N SER A 133 2.24 11.10 12.63
CA SER A 133 1.58 10.09 13.46
C SER A 133 0.23 10.61 13.93
N SER A 134 -0.80 9.77 13.78
CA SER A 134 -2.16 10.02 14.26
C SER A 134 -2.51 9.10 15.43
N THR A 135 -3.61 9.36 16.10
CA THR A 135 -4.06 8.54 17.25
C THR A 135 -5.35 7.82 16.92
N GLY A 136 -5.42 6.53 17.27
CA GLY A 136 -6.62 5.71 17.18
C GLY A 136 -7.15 5.54 15.75
N GLY A 137 -6.30 5.68 14.72
CA GLY A 137 -6.68 5.58 13.31
C GLY A 137 -7.46 6.78 12.76
N SER A 138 -7.40 7.95 13.43
CA SER A 138 -8.15 9.16 13.04
C SER A 138 -7.67 9.84 11.76
N GLU A 139 -6.51 9.48 11.23
CA GLU A 139 -5.81 10.16 10.11
C GLU A 139 -5.49 11.64 10.37
N GLN A 140 -5.67 12.13 11.60
CA GLN A 140 -5.32 13.48 11.99
C GLN A 140 -3.86 13.52 12.45
N SER A 141 -2.96 13.42 11.46
CA SER A 141 -1.54 13.25 11.71
C SER A 141 -0.90 14.54 12.19
N ASN A 142 -0.21 14.47 13.31
CA ASN A 142 0.69 15.49 13.80
C ASN A 142 2.10 15.24 13.27
N LEU A 143 2.91 16.31 13.14
CA LEU A 143 4.28 16.19 12.66
C LEU A 143 5.27 16.15 13.82
N TYR A 144 6.21 15.23 13.71
CA TYR A 144 7.32 15.03 14.63
C TYR A 144 8.64 15.14 13.86
N PHE A 145 9.66 15.61 14.54
CA PHE A 145 11.03 15.69 14.05
C PHE A 145 11.86 14.59 14.73
N VAL A 146 12.62 13.87 13.95
CA VAL A 146 13.59 12.87 14.41
C VAL A 146 14.99 13.32 13.96
N ASP A 147 15.89 13.41 14.92
CA ASP A 147 17.31 13.64 14.70
C ASP A 147 18.02 12.27 14.74
N THR A 148 18.57 11.81 13.61
CA THR A 148 19.12 10.45 13.50
C THR A 148 20.48 10.30 14.16
N ASP A 149 21.20 11.41 14.41
CA ASP A 149 22.48 11.38 15.12
C ASP A 149 22.31 11.18 16.64
N THR A 150 21.21 11.68 17.19
CA THR A 150 20.92 11.67 18.63
C THR A 150 19.73 10.78 19.03
N ASP A 151 19.02 10.21 18.07
CA ASP A 151 17.79 9.43 18.23
C ASP A 151 16.66 10.20 18.94
N LEU A 152 16.71 11.51 18.89
CA LEU A 152 15.73 12.35 19.58
C LEU A 152 14.49 12.56 18.72
N VAL A 153 13.33 12.10 19.23
CA VAL A 153 12.02 12.42 18.67
C VAL A 153 11.42 13.61 19.41
N SER A 154 11.07 14.66 18.69
CA SER A 154 10.46 15.87 19.23
C SER A 154 9.24 16.34 18.46
N PRO A 155 8.25 17.00 19.09
CA PRO A 155 7.10 17.56 18.39
C PRO A 155 7.54 18.67 17.43
N LEU A 156 7.10 18.63 16.17
CA LEU A 156 7.33 19.69 15.18
C LEU A 156 6.08 20.55 14.99
N ARG A 157 4.93 19.94 14.67
CA ARG A 157 3.64 20.62 14.54
C ARG A 157 2.53 19.78 15.13
N ILE A 158 1.99 20.18 16.28
CA ILE A 158 0.92 19.50 16.98
C ILE A 158 -0.34 20.34 16.95
N ARG A 159 -1.45 19.80 16.44
CA ARG A 159 -2.77 20.44 16.40
C ARG A 159 -3.87 19.39 16.54
N ASP A 160 -4.83 19.68 17.42
CA ASP A 160 -6.00 18.81 17.59
C ASP A 160 -6.95 18.93 16.40
N LYS A 161 -7.46 17.81 15.92
CA LYS A 161 -8.43 17.70 14.82
C LYS A 161 -7.97 18.32 13.51
N VAL A 162 -6.69 18.34 13.29
CA VAL A 162 -6.03 18.82 12.07
C VAL A 162 -5.29 17.67 11.43
N GLN A 163 -5.35 17.61 10.11
CA GLN A 163 -4.53 16.70 9.32
C GLN A 163 -3.38 17.49 8.70
N HIS A 164 -2.15 17.06 8.98
CA HIS A 164 -0.95 17.45 8.26
C HIS A 164 -0.51 16.33 7.34
N GLY A 165 0.19 16.65 6.25
CA GLY A 165 0.68 15.65 5.30
C GLY A 165 1.70 16.19 4.32
N SER A 166 2.21 15.30 3.47
CA SER A 166 3.12 15.59 2.35
C SER A 166 4.33 16.46 2.76
N PRO A 167 5.10 16.05 3.80
CA PRO A 167 6.27 16.80 4.21
C PRO A 167 7.35 16.78 3.11
N LEU A 168 7.97 17.95 2.87
CA LEU A 168 9.04 18.14 1.90
C LEU A 168 10.14 19.03 2.52
N TRP A 169 11.38 18.58 2.46
CA TRP A 169 12.53 19.35 2.99
C TRP A 169 12.97 20.43 2.01
N SER A 170 13.41 21.58 2.54
CA SER A 170 14.23 22.51 1.77
C SER A 170 15.63 21.95 1.55
N PRO A 171 16.34 22.32 0.45
CA PRO A 171 17.67 21.79 0.17
C PRO A 171 18.74 22.11 1.24
N ASP A 172 18.55 23.19 2.01
CA ASP A 172 19.41 23.54 3.16
C ASP A 172 18.97 22.84 4.47
N GLU A 173 17.97 21.94 4.40
CA GLU A 173 17.37 21.19 5.52
C GLU A 173 16.93 22.05 6.71
N ARG A 174 16.65 23.32 6.46
CA ARG A 174 16.17 24.25 7.47
C ARG A 174 14.66 24.27 7.58
N TYR A 175 13.96 24.18 6.43
CA TYR A 175 12.51 24.27 6.38
C TYR A 175 11.89 22.93 5.98
N VAL A 176 10.70 22.67 6.55
CA VAL A 176 9.81 21.60 6.09
C VAL A 176 8.54 22.26 5.54
N TYR A 177 8.24 21.99 4.27
CA TYR A 177 6.97 22.33 3.64
C TYR A 177 5.97 21.21 3.89
N PHE A 178 4.71 21.53 4.12
CA PHE A 178 3.67 20.54 4.37
C PHE A 178 2.28 21.10 4.05
N ARG A 179 1.35 20.22 3.73
CA ARG A 179 -0.07 20.58 3.66
C ARG A 179 -0.72 20.49 5.01
N SER A 180 -1.72 21.36 5.25
CA SER A 180 -2.52 21.34 6.48
C SER A 180 -3.91 21.91 6.27
N ASN A 181 -4.92 21.34 6.94
CA ASN A 181 -6.28 21.84 6.98
C ASN A 181 -6.59 22.61 8.29
N GLU A 182 -5.58 23.22 8.91
CA GLU A 182 -5.70 23.85 10.22
C GLU A 182 -6.59 25.11 10.26
N GLU A 183 -6.83 25.76 9.13
CA GLU A 183 -7.72 26.92 9.04
C GLU A 183 -9.15 26.53 8.68
N THR A 184 -9.34 25.52 7.84
CA THR A 184 -10.65 25.01 7.44
C THR A 184 -10.63 23.49 7.37
N ALA A 185 -11.69 22.84 7.83
CA ALA A 185 -11.75 21.38 7.84
C ALA A 185 -11.79 20.73 6.44
N LYS A 186 -11.97 21.52 5.37
CA LYS A 186 -12.15 21.02 3.99
C LYS A 186 -11.01 21.37 3.05
N ASP A 187 -10.22 22.44 3.32
CA ASP A 187 -9.21 22.94 2.42
C ASP A 187 -7.82 22.71 3.02
N PHE A 188 -6.91 22.18 2.21
CA PHE A 188 -5.52 22.03 2.58
C PHE A 188 -4.69 23.13 1.96
N TYR A 189 -4.11 23.98 2.80
CA TYR A 189 -3.14 24.99 2.37
C TYR A 189 -1.72 24.50 2.58
N ILE A 190 -0.76 25.13 1.92
CA ILE A 190 0.66 24.78 2.06
C ILE A 190 1.32 25.75 3.04
N TYR A 191 2.01 25.17 4.00
CA TYR A 191 2.78 25.85 5.02
C TYR A 191 4.24 25.45 4.93
N ARG A 192 5.13 26.27 5.49
CA ARG A 192 6.48 25.87 5.86
C ARG A 192 6.72 26.11 7.33
N ILE A 193 7.55 25.29 7.95
CA ILE A 193 8.04 25.45 9.32
C ILE A 193 9.54 25.52 9.32
N ASP A 194 10.12 26.52 10.01
CA ASP A 194 11.55 26.61 10.31
C ASP A 194 11.84 25.62 11.45
N THR A 195 12.64 24.59 11.18
CA THR A 195 12.92 23.50 12.13
C THR A 195 13.75 23.94 13.33
N VAL A 196 14.46 25.09 13.23
CA VAL A 196 15.28 25.65 14.30
C VAL A 196 14.47 26.54 15.22
N THR A 197 13.64 27.42 14.66
CA THR A 197 12.89 28.42 15.43
C THR A 197 11.44 28.00 15.75
N GLY A 198 10.91 27.01 15.02
CA GLY A 198 9.51 26.60 15.11
C GLY A 198 8.53 27.60 14.46
N ALA A 199 9.02 28.63 13.77
CA ALA A 199 8.19 29.60 13.08
C ALA A 199 7.47 28.97 11.91
N VAL A 200 6.15 29.19 11.81
CA VAL A 200 5.29 28.65 10.74
C VAL A 200 4.78 29.79 9.87
N GLU A 201 4.84 29.59 8.57
CA GLU A 201 4.38 30.54 7.56
C GLU A 201 3.49 29.82 6.55
N LYS A 202 2.35 30.41 6.18
CA LYS A 202 1.52 29.94 5.07
C LYS A 202 2.13 30.42 3.75
N ILE A 203 2.42 29.47 2.84
CA ILE A 203 3.12 29.72 1.58
C ILE A 203 2.15 29.81 0.41
N TRP A 204 1.07 29.02 0.45
CA TRP A 204 0.10 28.98 -0.65
C TRP A 204 -1.30 28.71 -0.13
N GLU A 205 -2.29 29.45 -0.70
CA GLU A 205 -3.69 29.43 -0.23
C GLU A 205 -4.63 29.34 -1.44
N HIS A 206 -5.03 28.11 -1.78
CA HIS A 206 -6.11 27.81 -2.72
C HIS A 206 -7.11 26.88 -2.05
N ALA A 207 -8.41 27.10 -2.30
CA ALA A 207 -9.44 26.22 -1.77
C ALA A 207 -9.31 24.82 -2.42
N GLY A 208 -9.58 23.77 -1.65
CA GLY A 208 -9.51 22.39 -2.10
C GLY A 208 -8.29 21.64 -1.55
N TRP A 209 -7.82 20.66 -2.31
CA TRP A 209 -6.71 19.79 -1.91
C TRP A 209 -5.42 20.25 -2.61
N ASN A 210 -4.43 20.64 -1.83
CA ASN A 210 -3.16 21.12 -2.34
C ASN A 210 -1.99 20.39 -1.67
N GLU A 211 -0.94 20.08 -2.46
CA GLU A 211 0.24 19.38 -1.97
C GLU A 211 1.55 20.01 -2.47
N PRO A 212 2.56 20.18 -1.61
CA PRO A 212 3.91 20.46 -2.04
C PRO A 212 4.51 19.18 -2.64
N ILE A 213 4.99 19.23 -3.89
CA ILE A 213 5.44 18.05 -4.64
C ILE A 213 6.97 17.99 -4.73
N ALA A 214 7.60 19.10 -5.11
CA ALA A 214 9.04 19.20 -5.26
C ALA A 214 9.51 20.63 -5.01
N ILE A 215 10.77 20.80 -4.65
CA ILE A 215 11.41 22.11 -4.47
C ILE A 215 12.65 22.21 -5.37
N SER A 216 12.87 23.39 -5.94
CA SER A 216 14.08 23.62 -6.74
C SER A 216 15.34 23.51 -5.90
N ARG A 217 16.44 23.10 -6.51
CA ARG A 217 17.74 22.93 -5.83
C ARG A 217 18.26 24.19 -5.14
N ASP A 218 17.88 25.38 -5.62
CA ASP A 218 18.19 26.67 -4.98
C ASP A 218 17.22 27.07 -3.86
N GLY A 219 16.17 26.27 -3.62
CA GLY A 219 15.16 26.50 -2.60
C GLY A 219 14.17 27.63 -2.88
N ASN A 220 14.17 28.22 -4.10
CA ASN A 220 13.38 29.40 -4.42
C ASN A 220 12.05 29.11 -5.09
N LYS A 221 11.88 27.93 -5.68
CA LYS A 221 10.65 27.52 -6.38
C LYS A 221 10.07 26.26 -5.75
N LEU A 222 8.75 26.27 -5.57
CA LEU A 222 7.99 25.11 -5.09
C LEU A 222 7.05 24.63 -6.21
N LEU A 223 7.12 23.35 -6.54
CA LEU A 223 6.14 22.68 -7.39
C LEU A 223 4.97 22.25 -6.50
N VAL A 224 3.77 22.62 -6.90
CA VAL A 224 2.53 22.38 -6.15
C VAL A 224 1.53 21.63 -7.02
N SER A 225 0.87 20.60 -6.49
CA SER A 225 -0.35 20.01 -7.05
C SER A 225 -1.59 20.66 -6.44
N HIS A 226 -2.57 20.96 -7.29
CA HIS A 226 -3.92 21.36 -6.91
C HIS A 226 -4.91 20.36 -7.48
N ASP A 227 -5.54 19.56 -6.61
CA ASP A 227 -6.42 18.49 -7.01
C ASP A 227 -7.89 18.96 -6.96
N GLU A 228 -8.56 18.97 -8.11
CA GLU A 228 -9.99 19.26 -8.22
C GLU A 228 -10.85 18.01 -7.94
N SER A 229 -10.33 16.84 -8.35
CA SER A 229 -10.98 15.54 -8.13
C SER A 229 -9.93 14.41 -8.07
N ASN A 230 -10.38 13.18 -7.87
CA ASN A 230 -9.54 11.99 -7.94
C ASN A 230 -9.07 11.63 -9.37
N VAL A 231 -9.56 12.33 -10.39
CA VAL A 231 -9.22 12.10 -11.81
C VAL A 231 -8.74 13.38 -12.51
N ASN A 232 -8.63 14.51 -11.79
CA ASN A 232 -8.21 15.80 -12.33
C ASN A 232 -7.38 16.63 -11.37
N ASN A 233 -6.18 17.05 -11.79
CA ASN A 233 -5.33 17.96 -11.03
C ASN A 233 -4.52 18.88 -11.93
N TYR A 234 -3.97 19.95 -11.33
CA TYR A 234 -3.12 20.95 -11.99
C TYR A 234 -1.80 21.09 -11.25
N LEU A 235 -0.71 21.32 -11.99
CA LEU A 235 0.59 21.64 -11.43
C LEU A 235 0.90 23.13 -11.59
N TYR A 236 1.43 23.73 -10.52
CA TYR A 236 1.87 25.12 -10.46
C TYR A 236 3.31 25.20 -9.99
N LEU A 237 4.09 26.11 -10.57
CA LEU A 237 5.40 26.51 -10.06
C LEU A 237 5.25 27.83 -9.31
N LEU A 238 5.47 27.80 -8.00
CA LEU A 238 5.39 28.94 -7.10
C LEU A 238 6.76 29.54 -6.86
N ASP A 239 6.92 30.85 -7.06
CA ASP A 239 8.07 31.61 -6.54
C ASP A 239 7.83 31.89 -5.03
N ILE A 240 8.62 31.29 -4.18
CA ILE A 240 8.40 31.31 -2.72
C ILE A 240 8.58 32.73 -2.16
N ALA A 241 9.48 33.54 -2.73
CA ALA A 241 9.78 34.87 -2.21
C ALA A 241 8.72 35.91 -2.61
N THR A 242 8.14 35.80 -3.82
CA THR A 242 7.19 36.78 -4.36
C THR A 242 5.74 36.31 -4.30
N GLY A 243 5.48 35.01 -4.11
CA GLY A 243 4.16 34.40 -4.22
C GLY A 243 3.63 34.33 -5.64
N GLN A 244 4.48 34.55 -6.65
CA GLN A 244 4.05 34.45 -8.06
C GLN A 244 3.86 33.00 -8.47
N GLU A 245 2.68 32.69 -9.00
CA GLU A 245 2.29 31.38 -9.50
C GLU A 245 2.43 31.31 -11.03
N THR A 246 2.92 30.17 -11.52
CA THR A 246 3.01 29.86 -12.94
C THR A 246 2.33 28.53 -13.18
N PRO A 247 1.17 28.47 -13.87
CA PRO A 247 0.52 27.20 -14.21
C PRO A 247 1.39 26.43 -15.22
N LEU A 248 1.67 25.16 -14.92
CA LEU A 248 2.49 24.30 -15.77
C LEU A 248 1.66 23.37 -16.64
N THR A 249 0.49 22.95 -16.17
CA THR A 249 -0.37 21.97 -16.85
C THR A 249 -1.79 22.48 -17.08
N PRO A 250 -1.97 23.66 -17.75
CA PRO A 250 -3.31 24.13 -18.10
C PRO A 250 -3.93 23.19 -19.13
N HIS A 251 -5.16 22.74 -18.90
CA HIS A 251 -5.88 21.82 -19.77
C HIS A 251 -7.40 21.95 -19.59
N ASP A 252 -8.16 21.38 -20.52
CA ASP A 252 -9.61 21.20 -20.44
C ASP A 252 -9.89 19.68 -20.32
N GLY A 253 -10.77 19.27 -19.41
CA GLY A 253 -11.12 17.87 -19.17
C GLY A 253 -10.40 17.28 -17.96
N ASP A 254 -10.61 15.97 -17.72
CA ASP A 254 -10.13 15.26 -16.54
C ASP A 254 -8.83 14.53 -16.88
N TYR A 255 -7.70 15.04 -16.34
CA TYR A 255 -6.37 14.46 -16.51
C TYR A 255 -5.57 14.53 -15.23
N LEU A 256 -4.67 13.55 -15.05
CA LEU A 256 -3.77 13.46 -13.92
C LEU A 256 -2.32 13.76 -14.33
N PHE A 257 -1.62 14.48 -13.44
CA PHE A 257 -0.20 14.79 -13.51
C PHE A 257 0.42 14.42 -12.16
N GLN A 258 1.06 13.27 -12.09
CA GLN A 258 1.50 12.64 -10.84
C GLN A 258 3.02 12.46 -10.82
N TYR A 259 3.58 12.23 -9.64
CA TYR A 259 5.01 11.97 -9.43
C TYR A 259 5.96 13.01 -10.05
N ALA A 260 5.52 14.26 -10.15
CA ALA A 260 6.28 15.30 -10.85
C ALA A 260 7.58 15.65 -10.12
N ARG A 261 8.66 15.79 -10.89
CA ARG A 261 10.01 16.19 -10.43
C ARG A 261 10.56 17.30 -11.31
N LEU A 262 11.27 18.24 -10.69
CA LEU A 262 11.94 19.35 -11.38
C LEU A 262 13.38 18.96 -11.75
N THR A 263 13.82 19.32 -12.98
CA THR A 263 15.26 19.27 -13.26
C THR A 263 16.01 20.37 -12.50
N PRO A 264 17.29 20.15 -12.13
CA PRO A 264 18.06 21.13 -11.34
C PRO A 264 18.15 22.53 -11.95
N ASP A 265 18.18 22.61 -13.28
CA ASP A 265 18.23 23.85 -14.05
C ASP A 265 16.85 24.49 -14.29
N LEU A 266 15.79 23.87 -13.78
CA LEU A 266 14.39 24.25 -13.97
C LEU A 266 13.95 24.33 -15.44
N SER A 267 14.64 23.65 -16.34
CA SER A 267 14.30 23.64 -17.76
C SER A 267 13.11 22.71 -18.06
N HIS A 268 12.96 21.64 -17.26
CA HIS A 268 11.91 20.62 -17.48
C HIS A 268 11.31 20.14 -16.18
N ILE A 269 10.11 19.56 -16.29
CA ILE A 269 9.54 18.63 -15.31
C ILE A 269 9.41 17.24 -15.93
N TYR A 270 9.72 16.20 -15.15
CA TYR A 270 9.36 14.82 -15.44
C TYR A 270 8.12 14.47 -14.63
N LEU A 271 7.21 13.70 -15.21
CA LEU A 271 5.93 13.38 -14.56
C LEU A 271 5.29 12.14 -15.19
N VAL A 272 4.30 11.59 -14.53
CA VAL A 272 3.37 10.60 -15.09
C VAL A 272 2.06 11.29 -15.44
N THR A 273 1.54 11.09 -16.65
CA THR A 273 0.27 11.70 -17.07
C THR A 273 -0.50 10.82 -18.05
N ASN A 274 -1.83 10.90 -17.98
CA ASN A 274 -2.78 10.30 -18.91
C ASN A 274 -3.35 11.32 -19.93
N LEU A 275 -2.67 12.45 -20.13
CA LEU A 275 -3.04 13.45 -21.14
C LEU A 275 -2.62 12.99 -22.54
N ASN A 276 -3.33 12.00 -23.06
CA ASN A 276 -3.17 11.41 -24.39
C ASN A 276 -4.51 10.85 -24.90
N ASP A 277 -4.51 10.34 -26.14
CA ASP A 277 -5.74 9.89 -26.81
C ASP A 277 -6.31 8.59 -26.21
N ASP A 278 -5.47 7.67 -25.74
CA ASP A 278 -5.88 6.37 -25.18
C ASP A 278 -6.13 6.41 -23.66
N GLY A 279 -5.69 7.47 -22.98
CA GLY A 279 -5.89 7.66 -21.55
C GLY A 279 -5.05 6.74 -20.66
N ILE A 280 -3.99 6.11 -21.18
CA ILE A 280 -3.02 5.32 -20.44
C ILE A 280 -2.00 6.26 -19.80
N SER A 281 -1.77 6.12 -18.50
CA SER A 281 -0.76 6.91 -17.79
C SER A 281 0.64 6.53 -18.24
N ARG A 282 1.44 7.51 -18.68
CA ARG A 282 2.80 7.30 -19.18
C ARG A 282 3.76 8.31 -18.57
N ILE A 283 5.01 7.91 -18.50
CA ILE A 283 6.08 8.83 -18.12
C ILE A 283 6.30 9.85 -19.24
N ALA A 284 6.45 11.11 -18.85
CA ALA A 284 6.58 12.23 -19.77
C ALA A 284 7.56 13.27 -19.25
N ARG A 285 8.06 14.07 -20.19
CA ARG A 285 8.86 15.27 -19.94
C ARG A 285 8.16 16.49 -20.53
N LYS A 286 8.22 17.62 -19.84
CA LYS A 286 7.64 18.88 -20.30
C LYS A 286 8.58 20.04 -19.99
N ALA A 287 8.85 20.90 -20.98
CA ALA A 287 9.64 22.10 -20.77
C ALA A 287 8.89 23.13 -19.89
N VAL A 288 9.62 23.81 -19.01
CA VAL A 288 9.14 24.84 -18.08
C VAL A 288 9.49 26.22 -18.61
N PRO A 289 8.60 27.22 -18.53
CA PRO A 289 7.23 27.19 -18.00
C PRO A 289 6.19 26.68 -19.00
N SER A 290 6.52 26.60 -20.26
CA SER A 290 5.59 26.24 -21.34
C SER A 290 6.30 25.35 -22.36
N GLY A 291 5.64 24.30 -22.78
CA GLY A 291 6.13 23.35 -23.76
C GLY A 291 5.11 22.24 -23.96
N GLU A 292 5.28 21.48 -25.02
CA GLU A 292 4.49 20.27 -25.26
C GLU A 292 4.95 19.14 -24.33
N ILE A 293 4.08 18.18 -24.08
CA ILE A 293 4.38 16.94 -23.33
C ILE A 293 5.04 15.98 -24.32
N GLU A 294 6.20 15.46 -23.95
CA GLU A 294 6.94 14.42 -24.66
C GLU A 294 6.90 13.12 -23.83
N PHE A 295 6.25 12.09 -24.36
CA PHE A 295 6.20 10.78 -23.70
C PHE A 295 7.52 10.03 -23.90
N LEU A 296 8.05 9.44 -22.82
CA LEU A 296 9.40 8.86 -22.80
C LEU A 296 9.41 7.33 -22.95
N ASN A 297 8.35 6.62 -22.54
CA ASN A 297 8.21 5.17 -22.69
C ASN A 297 7.35 4.77 -23.91
N GLY A 298 7.27 5.66 -24.92
CA GLY A 298 6.65 5.38 -26.21
C GLY A 298 5.14 5.13 -26.12
N GLU A 299 4.69 4.12 -26.86
CA GLU A 299 3.29 3.68 -26.91
C GLU A 299 3.09 2.42 -26.05
N SER A 300 3.70 2.37 -24.82
CA SER A 300 3.46 1.28 -23.89
C SER A 300 1.97 1.07 -23.71
N PRO A 301 1.43 -0.15 -23.83
CA PRO A 301 0.03 -0.43 -23.55
C PRO A 301 -0.27 -0.46 -22.05
N TRP A 302 0.75 -0.34 -21.20
CA TRP A 302 0.68 -0.46 -19.76
C TRP A 302 0.77 0.90 -19.07
N GLU A 303 0.10 1.05 -17.95
CA GLU A 303 0.18 2.26 -17.15
C GLU A 303 1.50 2.35 -16.39
N THR A 304 2.17 3.50 -16.46
CA THR A 304 3.19 3.87 -15.49
C THR A 304 2.49 4.27 -14.19
N GLU A 305 2.81 3.61 -13.08
CA GLU A 305 2.17 3.83 -11.78
C GLU A 305 2.98 4.76 -10.88
N GLU A 306 4.29 4.70 -10.98
CA GLU A 306 5.22 5.47 -10.16
C GLU A 306 6.41 5.90 -10.99
N MET A 307 7.02 7.03 -10.62
CA MET A 307 8.23 7.55 -11.20
C MET A 307 9.00 8.34 -10.14
N ASP A 308 10.31 8.23 -10.15
CA ASP A 308 11.17 9.13 -9.42
C ASP A 308 12.39 9.54 -10.25
N LEU A 309 12.87 10.77 -10.02
CA LEU A 309 14.04 11.37 -10.65
C LEU A 309 14.99 11.82 -9.54
N SER A 310 16.26 11.45 -9.64
CA SER A 310 17.29 11.92 -8.69
C SER A 310 17.36 13.43 -8.63
N ASP A 311 17.77 13.99 -7.49
CA ASP A 311 17.80 15.44 -7.25
C ASP A 311 18.81 16.18 -8.16
N ASP A 312 19.82 15.49 -8.70
CA ASP A 312 20.73 16.03 -9.73
C ASP A 312 20.19 15.89 -11.17
N GLY A 313 19.10 15.18 -11.35
CA GLY A 313 18.43 14.98 -12.64
C GLY A 313 19.13 13.99 -13.58
N GLU A 314 20.06 13.17 -13.07
CA GLU A 314 20.86 12.24 -13.88
C GLU A 314 20.26 10.83 -13.95
N TYR A 315 19.48 10.40 -12.94
CA TYR A 315 18.89 9.07 -12.85
C TYR A 315 17.37 9.10 -12.75
N LEU A 316 16.73 8.23 -13.52
CA LEU A 316 15.29 8.11 -13.60
C LEU A 316 14.88 6.66 -13.36
N ALA A 317 13.88 6.42 -12.49
CA ALA A 317 13.26 5.12 -12.34
C ALA A 317 11.73 5.23 -12.44
N TRP A 318 11.07 4.17 -12.93
CA TRP A 318 9.62 4.09 -13.00
C TRP A 318 9.14 2.65 -12.93
N VAL A 319 7.87 2.47 -12.58
CA VAL A 319 7.20 1.17 -12.53
C VAL A 319 6.07 1.13 -13.54
N GLU A 320 6.06 0.13 -14.41
CA GLU A 320 4.94 -0.18 -15.30
C GLU A 320 4.06 -1.28 -14.72
N ASN A 321 2.76 -1.12 -14.81
CA ASN A 321 1.76 -2.09 -14.37
C ASN A 321 1.39 -3.05 -15.51
N VAL A 322 2.07 -4.17 -15.57
CA VAL A 322 1.83 -5.20 -16.58
C VAL A 322 0.81 -6.21 -16.05
N GLU A 323 -0.48 -5.99 -16.33
CA GLU A 323 -1.57 -6.87 -15.88
C GLU A 323 -1.59 -7.13 -14.35
N GLY A 324 -1.25 -6.10 -13.56
CA GLY A 324 -1.20 -6.19 -12.10
C GLY A 324 0.17 -6.55 -11.53
N TYR A 325 1.15 -6.93 -12.34
CA TYR A 325 2.57 -7.03 -11.94
C TYR A 325 3.25 -5.66 -12.09
N GLY A 326 4.15 -5.32 -11.17
CA GLY A 326 4.91 -4.07 -11.22
C GLY A 326 6.31 -4.33 -11.76
N GLU A 327 6.60 -3.88 -12.97
CA GLU A 327 7.92 -4.03 -13.60
C GLU A 327 8.72 -2.74 -13.40
N LEU A 328 9.88 -2.86 -12.74
CA LEU A 328 10.77 -1.74 -12.48
C LEU A 328 11.70 -1.49 -13.67
N HIS A 329 11.74 -0.25 -14.11
CA HIS A 329 12.67 0.29 -15.10
C HIS A 329 13.56 1.34 -14.45
N ALA A 330 14.81 1.42 -14.89
CA ALA A 330 15.75 2.44 -14.44
C ALA A 330 16.63 2.91 -15.61
N ARG A 331 16.96 4.21 -15.63
CA ARG A 331 17.74 4.81 -16.72
C ARG A 331 18.71 5.85 -16.17
N ASP A 332 19.97 5.75 -16.63
CA ASP A 332 20.93 6.83 -16.61
C ASP A 332 20.66 7.77 -17.79
N LEU A 333 20.29 9.01 -17.51
CA LEU A 333 19.93 10.01 -18.52
C LEU A 333 21.16 10.65 -19.18
N VAL A 334 22.36 10.51 -18.60
CA VAL A 334 23.63 11.03 -19.12
C VAL A 334 24.28 10.06 -20.09
N ASP A 335 24.49 8.83 -19.65
CA ASP A 335 25.16 7.77 -20.44
C ASP A 335 24.17 6.94 -21.28
N GLY A 336 22.87 7.06 -21.03
CA GLY A 336 21.81 6.36 -21.74
C GLY A 336 21.74 4.86 -21.43
N ILE A 337 22.25 4.44 -20.27
CA ILE A 337 22.12 3.07 -19.76
C ILE A 337 20.66 2.88 -19.33
N GLU A 338 20.05 1.82 -19.77
CA GLU A 338 18.68 1.44 -19.38
C GLU A 338 18.66 0.00 -18.87
N ALA A 339 17.99 -0.20 -17.75
CA ALA A 339 17.77 -1.50 -17.14
C ALA A 339 16.26 -1.75 -16.96
N GLU A 340 15.86 -2.97 -17.25
CA GLU A 340 14.53 -3.51 -17.02
C GLU A 340 14.67 -4.73 -16.12
N LEU A 341 13.94 -4.73 -14.99
CA LEU A 341 13.98 -5.80 -13.97
C LEU A 341 12.77 -6.75 -14.10
N SER A 342 12.37 -7.06 -15.34
CA SER A 342 11.22 -7.91 -15.67
C SER A 342 11.35 -9.38 -15.24
N GLU A 343 12.57 -9.86 -14.94
CA GLU A 343 12.77 -11.22 -14.42
C GLU A 343 12.21 -11.41 -13.00
N MET A 344 11.96 -10.32 -12.27
CA MET A 344 11.36 -10.34 -10.94
C MET A 344 9.83 -10.41 -11.06
N ARG A 345 9.27 -11.63 -11.10
CA ARG A 345 7.81 -11.81 -11.16
C ARG A 345 7.16 -11.46 -9.83
N GLY A 346 6.58 -10.27 -9.74
CA GLY A 346 5.95 -9.73 -8.53
C GLY A 346 5.53 -8.29 -8.75
N ILE A 347 5.55 -7.52 -7.69
CA ILE A 347 5.16 -6.11 -7.68
C ILE A 347 6.33 -5.30 -7.13
N ALA A 348 7.03 -4.59 -8.00
CA ALA A 348 7.87 -3.47 -7.58
C ALA A 348 6.99 -2.25 -7.30
N SER A 349 7.30 -1.47 -6.28
CA SER A 349 6.57 -0.26 -5.91
C SER A 349 7.35 0.60 -4.91
N ALA A 350 6.83 1.79 -4.58
CA ALA A 350 7.39 2.70 -3.59
C ALA A 350 8.88 2.99 -3.86
N ILE A 351 9.18 3.46 -5.07
CA ILE A 351 10.55 3.75 -5.52
C ILE A 351 11.05 5.09 -4.95
N ASP A 352 12.36 5.15 -4.66
CA ASP A 352 13.08 6.39 -4.32
C ASP A 352 14.49 6.32 -4.92
N VAL A 353 14.94 7.41 -5.56
CA VAL A 353 16.17 7.44 -6.38
C VAL A 353 17.15 8.48 -5.83
N SER A 354 18.38 8.05 -5.51
CA SER A 354 19.44 8.94 -5.04
C SER A 354 20.25 9.53 -6.20
N SER A 355 20.95 10.65 -5.93
CA SER A 355 21.94 11.23 -6.86
C SER A 355 23.20 10.36 -7.06
N ALA A 356 23.32 9.26 -6.33
CA ALA A 356 24.39 8.26 -6.53
C ALA A 356 23.96 7.10 -7.44
N GLY A 357 22.81 7.21 -8.15
CA GLY A 357 22.31 6.15 -9.03
C GLY A 357 21.75 4.93 -8.28
N THR A 358 21.46 5.07 -6.99
CA THR A 358 20.83 4.02 -6.19
C THR A 358 19.31 4.16 -6.24
N VAL A 359 18.62 3.10 -6.68
CA VAL A 359 17.17 2.96 -6.57
C VAL A 359 16.85 2.03 -5.40
N VAL A 360 16.05 2.49 -4.45
CA VAL A 360 15.44 1.62 -3.43
C VAL A 360 13.97 1.44 -3.73
N PHE A 361 13.45 0.24 -3.50
CA PHE A 361 12.06 -0.08 -3.82
C PHE A 361 11.53 -1.23 -2.96
N VAL A 362 10.22 -1.32 -2.84
CA VAL A 362 9.53 -2.50 -2.30
C VAL A 362 9.38 -3.52 -3.39
N PHE A 363 9.62 -4.79 -3.07
CA PHE A 363 9.24 -5.91 -3.91
C PHE A 363 8.49 -6.96 -3.10
N GLU A 364 7.36 -7.41 -3.63
CA GLU A 364 6.57 -8.52 -3.10
C GLU A 364 5.99 -9.39 -4.22
N SER A 365 5.54 -10.59 -3.89
CA SER A 365 4.75 -11.45 -4.78
C SER A 365 3.64 -12.13 -4.01
N ALA A 366 2.78 -12.88 -4.68
CA ALA A 366 1.74 -13.64 -3.99
C ALA A 366 2.27 -14.61 -2.93
N THR A 367 3.52 -15.06 -3.08
CA THR A 367 4.18 -16.04 -2.19
C THR A 367 5.31 -15.47 -1.34
N SER A 368 5.64 -14.19 -1.50
CA SER A 368 6.69 -13.52 -0.73
C SER A 368 6.19 -12.18 -0.18
N PRO A 369 6.25 -11.98 1.15
CA PRO A 369 5.90 -10.69 1.74
C PRO A 369 6.84 -9.59 1.24
N SER A 370 6.39 -8.35 1.39
CA SER A 370 7.14 -7.17 0.97
C SER A 370 8.48 -7.06 1.69
N ASP A 371 9.52 -6.78 0.92
CA ASP A 371 10.87 -6.48 1.39
C ASP A 371 11.47 -5.31 0.62
N ILE A 372 12.44 -4.63 1.22
CA ILE A 372 13.17 -3.56 0.58
C ILE A 372 14.31 -4.14 -0.25
N TRP A 373 14.40 -3.69 -1.48
CA TRP A 373 15.44 -4.02 -2.43
C TRP A 373 16.19 -2.76 -2.85
N LYS A 374 17.40 -2.94 -3.32
CA LYS A 374 18.26 -1.90 -3.88
C LYS A 374 18.71 -2.33 -5.26
N TYR A 375 18.69 -1.41 -6.21
CA TYR A 375 19.33 -1.54 -7.52
C TYR A 375 20.31 -0.39 -7.76
N ASP A 376 21.50 -0.71 -8.21
CA ASP A 376 22.51 0.26 -8.61
C ASP A 376 22.50 0.38 -10.14
N ILE A 377 22.18 1.56 -10.65
CA ILE A 377 22.00 1.78 -12.10
C ILE A 377 23.33 1.66 -12.86
N GLU A 378 24.44 2.16 -12.28
CA GLU A 378 25.73 2.15 -12.95
C GLU A 378 26.38 0.76 -12.95
N GLU A 379 26.30 0.04 -11.84
CA GLU A 379 26.94 -1.26 -11.67
C GLU A 379 26.02 -2.43 -12.09
N GLY A 380 24.71 -2.20 -12.17
CA GLY A 380 23.71 -3.22 -12.48
C GLY A 380 23.50 -4.21 -11.33
N ASP A 381 23.90 -3.86 -10.11
CA ASP A 381 23.83 -4.74 -8.95
C ASP A 381 22.45 -4.65 -8.27
N LEU A 382 21.77 -5.80 -8.13
CA LEU A 382 20.50 -5.95 -7.45
C LEU A 382 20.70 -6.67 -6.12
N ALA A 383 20.21 -6.09 -5.00
CA ALA A 383 20.34 -6.66 -3.68
C ALA A 383 19.05 -6.53 -2.85
N LYS A 384 18.69 -7.61 -2.16
CA LYS A 384 17.64 -7.61 -1.15
C LYS A 384 18.22 -7.08 0.18
N LEU A 385 17.64 -6.00 0.72
CA LEU A 385 18.14 -5.33 1.91
C LEU A 385 17.47 -5.81 3.21
N THR A 386 16.18 -6.15 3.16
CA THR A 386 15.45 -6.65 4.33
C THR A 386 15.01 -8.09 4.12
N HIS A 387 14.74 -8.78 5.23
CA HIS A 387 14.29 -10.17 5.21
C HIS A 387 13.10 -10.33 6.16
N SER A 388 11.90 -10.16 5.61
CA SER A 388 10.66 -10.30 6.35
C SER A 388 10.45 -11.73 6.83
N THR A 389 9.98 -11.87 8.06
CA THR A 389 9.75 -13.17 8.67
C THR A 389 8.53 -13.88 8.05
N PHE A 390 8.66 -15.17 7.82
CA PHE A 390 7.52 -16.06 7.49
C PHE A 390 6.86 -16.65 8.74
N ALA A 391 7.18 -16.16 9.95
CA ALA A 391 6.64 -16.64 11.22
C ALA A 391 6.82 -18.17 11.42
N GLY A 392 7.87 -18.76 10.85
CA GLY A 392 8.14 -20.20 10.91
C GLY A 392 7.30 -21.05 9.95
N ILE A 393 6.55 -20.45 9.05
CA ILE A 393 5.77 -21.14 8.02
C ILE A 393 6.68 -21.43 6.84
N ASP A 394 6.57 -22.64 6.28
CA ASP A 394 7.30 -23.02 5.07
C ASP A 394 6.71 -22.29 3.85
N GLN A 395 7.53 -21.47 3.21
CA GLN A 395 7.13 -20.69 2.02
C GLN A 395 6.69 -21.58 0.83
N SER A 396 7.21 -22.80 0.75
CA SER A 396 6.83 -23.74 -0.31
C SER A 396 5.35 -24.17 -0.28
N LEU A 397 4.65 -23.86 0.81
CA LEU A 397 3.20 -24.08 0.96
C LEU A 397 2.35 -22.98 0.32
N PHE A 398 2.95 -21.86 -0.08
CA PHE A 398 2.22 -20.73 -0.61
C PHE A 398 1.91 -20.89 -2.10
N THR A 399 0.78 -20.37 -2.52
CA THR A 399 0.22 -20.56 -3.86
C THR A 399 0.24 -19.28 -4.66
N GLU A 400 0.76 -19.35 -5.89
CA GLU A 400 0.64 -18.27 -6.89
C GLU A 400 -0.74 -18.29 -7.56
N PRO A 401 -1.29 -17.13 -7.94
CA PRO A 401 -2.53 -17.07 -8.70
C PRO A 401 -2.31 -17.27 -10.20
N GLU A 402 -3.39 -17.62 -10.88
CA GLU A 402 -3.53 -17.52 -12.32
C GLU A 402 -4.32 -16.23 -12.67
N LEU A 403 -3.81 -15.43 -13.60
CA LEU A 403 -4.56 -14.34 -14.19
C LEU A 403 -5.53 -14.92 -15.23
N ILE A 404 -6.81 -14.72 -15.00
CA ILE A 404 -7.89 -15.15 -15.88
C ILE A 404 -8.73 -13.96 -16.34
N HIS A 405 -9.54 -14.19 -17.37
CA HIS A 405 -10.58 -13.25 -17.79
C HIS A 405 -11.92 -13.97 -17.85
N TYR A 406 -12.96 -13.42 -17.24
CA TYR A 406 -14.33 -13.88 -17.44
C TYR A 406 -15.16 -12.82 -18.16
N THR A 407 -16.17 -13.26 -18.90
CA THR A 407 -17.02 -12.37 -19.69
C THR A 407 -18.17 -11.85 -18.82
N SER A 408 -18.33 -10.54 -18.74
CA SER A 408 -19.46 -9.90 -18.08
C SER A 408 -20.70 -9.85 -18.99
N PHE A 409 -21.81 -9.36 -18.44
CA PHE A 409 -23.14 -9.33 -19.03
C PHE A 409 -23.27 -8.63 -20.39
N ASP A 410 -22.36 -7.69 -20.66
CA ASP A 410 -22.33 -6.87 -21.89
C ASP A 410 -21.19 -7.25 -22.84
N GLY A 411 -20.47 -8.32 -22.52
CA GLY A 411 -19.34 -8.81 -23.32
C GLY A 411 -17.99 -8.27 -22.89
N LEU A 412 -17.92 -7.39 -21.86
CA LEU A 412 -16.66 -6.90 -21.31
C LEU A 412 -15.89 -8.06 -20.68
N GLY A 413 -14.60 -8.19 -21.03
CA GLY A 413 -13.67 -9.10 -20.33
C GLY A 413 -13.26 -8.49 -19.00
N ILE A 414 -13.47 -9.20 -17.90
CA ILE A 414 -13.09 -8.77 -16.56
C ILE A 414 -11.84 -9.55 -16.14
N PRO A 415 -10.69 -8.88 -15.93
CA PRO A 415 -9.49 -9.52 -15.39
C PRO A 415 -9.71 -9.96 -13.94
N ALA A 416 -9.17 -11.10 -13.55
CA ALA A 416 -9.26 -11.58 -12.18
C ALA A 416 -8.09 -12.51 -11.84
N PHE A 417 -7.64 -12.48 -10.60
CA PHE A 417 -6.68 -13.45 -10.08
C PHE A 417 -7.42 -14.62 -9.43
N LEU A 418 -7.19 -15.82 -9.96
CA LEU A 418 -7.74 -17.08 -9.46
C LEU A 418 -6.66 -17.83 -8.68
N TYR A 419 -6.94 -18.07 -7.39
CA TYR A 419 -6.08 -18.90 -6.55
C TYR A 419 -6.78 -20.23 -6.27
N LEU A 420 -6.10 -21.33 -6.48
CA LEU A 420 -6.58 -22.69 -6.18
C LEU A 420 -5.66 -23.36 -5.17
N PRO A 421 -6.20 -24.10 -4.19
CA PRO A 421 -5.38 -24.86 -3.25
C PRO A 421 -4.46 -25.84 -3.99
N ASP A 422 -3.26 -26.03 -3.48
CA ASP A 422 -2.36 -27.06 -4.02
C ASP A 422 -3.04 -28.45 -4.01
N GLY A 423 -2.85 -29.22 -5.08
CA GLY A 423 -3.49 -30.53 -5.26
C GLY A 423 -5.00 -30.51 -5.51
N TRP A 424 -5.60 -29.35 -5.85
CA TRP A 424 -7.00 -29.31 -6.27
C TRP A 424 -7.27 -30.23 -7.46
N ALA A 425 -8.23 -31.16 -7.34
CA ALA A 425 -8.46 -32.24 -8.29
C ALA A 425 -9.72 -32.04 -9.18
N GLY A 426 -10.18 -30.77 -9.34
CA GLY A 426 -11.29 -30.45 -10.25
C GLY A 426 -12.69 -30.58 -9.65
N GLN A 427 -12.83 -30.89 -8.34
CA GLN A 427 -14.15 -30.90 -7.68
C GLN A 427 -14.50 -29.51 -7.14
N PRO A 428 -15.80 -29.16 -7.06
CA PRO A 428 -16.23 -27.90 -6.45
C PRO A 428 -15.82 -27.81 -4.99
N ILE A 429 -15.20 -26.66 -4.61
CA ILE A 429 -14.77 -26.33 -3.25
C ILE A 429 -15.44 -25.06 -2.77
N PRO A 430 -15.40 -24.71 -1.47
CA PRO A 430 -15.78 -23.39 -1.00
C PRO A 430 -14.86 -22.32 -1.58
N PHE A 431 -15.44 -21.17 -2.00
CA PHE A 431 -14.71 -20.03 -2.53
C PHE A 431 -14.89 -18.77 -1.69
N VAL A 432 -13.93 -17.87 -1.73
CA VAL A 432 -14.08 -16.50 -1.28
C VAL A 432 -13.79 -15.58 -2.46
N MET A 433 -14.71 -14.69 -2.80
CA MET A 433 -14.45 -13.57 -3.68
C MET A 433 -14.03 -12.38 -2.81
N ASP A 434 -12.85 -11.82 -3.06
CA ASP A 434 -12.35 -10.63 -2.35
C ASP A 434 -12.40 -9.43 -3.29
N ILE A 435 -13.17 -8.40 -2.92
CA ILE A 435 -13.44 -7.22 -3.75
C ILE A 435 -12.65 -6.04 -3.19
N HIS A 436 -11.77 -5.48 -4.00
CA HIS A 436 -10.93 -4.34 -3.61
C HIS A 436 -11.76 -3.07 -3.36
N GLY A 437 -11.16 -2.14 -2.62
CA GLY A 437 -11.71 -0.81 -2.36
C GLY A 437 -11.36 0.19 -3.45
N GLY A 438 -11.77 1.43 -3.26
CA GLY A 438 -11.54 2.54 -4.17
C GLY A 438 -12.84 3.27 -4.51
N PRO A 439 -13.50 3.03 -5.67
CA PRO A 439 -13.35 1.92 -6.65
C PRO A 439 -12.07 1.94 -7.48
N GLU A 440 -11.41 3.09 -7.59
CA GLU A 440 -10.16 3.27 -8.36
C GLU A 440 -8.98 2.59 -7.63
N GLY A 441 -9.07 1.28 -7.44
CA GLY A 441 -8.05 0.39 -6.95
C GLY A 441 -7.85 -0.76 -7.92
N GLN A 442 -6.88 -1.62 -7.65
CA GLN A 442 -6.60 -2.81 -8.45
C GLN A 442 -6.29 -3.99 -7.53
N ALA A 443 -6.90 -5.13 -7.82
CA ALA A 443 -6.44 -6.41 -7.28
C ALA A 443 -5.16 -6.81 -8.01
N ARG A 444 -4.11 -7.11 -7.25
CA ARG A 444 -2.79 -7.47 -7.75
C ARG A 444 -2.29 -8.76 -7.07
N PRO A 445 -1.32 -9.48 -7.63
CA PRO A 445 -0.77 -10.69 -7.02
C PRO A 445 0.21 -10.36 -5.88
N ALA A 446 -0.25 -9.53 -4.93
CA ALA A 446 0.45 -9.16 -3.71
C ALA A 446 0.38 -10.25 -2.64
N PHE A 447 1.28 -10.21 -1.66
CA PHE A 447 1.26 -11.16 -0.55
C PHE A 447 0.06 -10.91 0.38
N SER A 448 -0.82 -11.89 0.45
CA SER A 448 -1.96 -11.84 1.37
C SER A 448 -1.92 -12.99 2.39
N ARG A 449 -1.66 -12.66 3.67
CA ARG A 449 -1.58 -13.62 4.78
C ARG A 449 -2.84 -14.48 4.89
N HIS A 450 -4.02 -13.84 4.75
CA HIS A 450 -5.29 -14.55 4.86
C HIS A 450 -5.63 -15.36 3.60
N PHE A 451 -5.17 -14.98 2.41
CA PHE A 451 -5.34 -15.81 1.22
C PHE A 451 -4.56 -17.11 1.36
N GLN A 452 -3.27 -17.02 1.71
CA GLN A 452 -2.43 -18.21 1.88
C GLN A 452 -2.99 -19.14 2.97
N TYR A 453 -3.50 -18.59 4.09
CA TYR A 453 -4.18 -19.37 5.10
C TYR A 453 -5.45 -20.08 4.57
N LEU A 454 -6.31 -19.37 3.86
CA LEU A 454 -7.56 -19.91 3.31
C LEU A 454 -7.28 -21.02 2.28
N LEU A 455 -6.28 -20.82 1.41
CA LEU A 455 -5.85 -21.81 0.41
C LEU A 455 -5.40 -23.11 1.08
N LEU A 456 -4.55 -23.03 2.11
CA LEU A 456 -4.11 -24.19 2.90
C LEU A 456 -5.27 -24.88 3.64
N ASN A 457 -6.36 -24.16 3.87
CA ASN A 457 -7.59 -24.70 4.47
C ASN A 457 -8.63 -25.13 3.44
N GLY A 458 -8.25 -25.24 2.16
CA GLY A 458 -9.10 -25.81 1.09
C GLY A 458 -10.15 -24.87 0.52
N TYR A 459 -9.99 -23.55 0.67
CA TYR A 459 -10.74 -22.55 -0.04
C TYR A 459 -10.09 -22.21 -1.38
N GLY A 460 -10.89 -21.96 -2.41
CA GLY A 460 -10.44 -21.21 -3.58
C GLY A 460 -10.69 -19.72 -3.37
N ILE A 461 -9.95 -18.86 -4.10
CA ILE A 461 -10.12 -17.41 -4.03
C ILE A 461 -10.22 -16.83 -5.44
N LEU A 462 -11.14 -15.91 -5.65
CA LEU A 462 -11.24 -15.11 -6.88
C LEU A 462 -11.19 -13.62 -6.51
N VAL A 463 -10.27 -12.90 -7.13
CA VAL A 463 -10.06 -11.47 -6.86
C VAL A 463 -10.22 -10.72 -8.19
N PRO A 464 -11.44 -10.23 -8.51
CA PRO A 464 -11.70 -9.60 -9.79
C PRO A 464 -11.32 -8.11 -9.78
N ASN A 465 -10.83 -7.64 -10.94
CA ASN A 465 -10.72 -6.22 -11.28
C ASN A 465 -11.97 -5.80 -12.05
N ILE A 466 -13.06 -5.55 -11.31
CA ILE A 466 -14.32 -5.13 -11.88
C ILE A 466 -14.19 -3.78 -12.59
N ARG A 467 -15.15 -3.43 -13.49
CA ARG A 467 -15.14 -2.08 -14.08
C ARG A 467 -15.09 -1.00 -13.00
N GLY A 468 -14.32 0.06 -13.24
CA GLY A 468 -13.95 1.07 -12.26
C GLY A 468 -12.56 0.87 -11.65
N SER A 469 -11.94 -0.31 -11.83
CA SER A 469 -10.57 -0.59 -11.35
C SER A 469 -9.53 0.22 -12.13
N SER A 470 -8.45 0.63 -11.44
CA SER A 470 -7.24 1.22 -12.03
C SER A 470 -6.35 0.17 -12.70
N GLY A 471 -5.31 0.60 -13.43
CA GLY A 471 -4.38 -0.28 -14.13
C GLY A 471 -4.83 -0.70 -15.53
N TYR A 472 -5.96 -0.16 -16.02
CA TYR A 472 -6.55 -0.49 -17.34
C TYR A 472 -6.94 0.77 -18.14
N GLY A 473 -6.38 1.92 -17.77
CA GLY A 473 -6.63 3.21 -18.41
C GLY A 473 -7.88 3.93 -17.95
N ARG A 474 -7.90 5.25 -18.20
CA ARG A 474 -8.97 6.17 -17.81
C ARG A 474 -10.36 5.71 -18.25
N ALA A 475 -10.47 5.10 -19.45
CA ALA A 475 -11.75 4.62 -19.98
C ALA A 475 -12.34 3.49 -19.10
N TYR A 476 -11.53 2.58 -18.57
CA TYR A 476 -11.98 1.49 -17.69
C TYR A 476 -12.41 2.01 -16.33
N ILE A 477 -11.66 2.97 -15.77
CA ILE A 477 -11.98 3.66 -14.50
C ILE A 477 -13.38 4.30 -14.57
N ALA A 478 -13.72 4.95 -15.68
CA ALA A 478 -14.99 5.65 -15.84
C ALA A 478 -16.22 4.75 -16.03
N LEU A 479 -16.05 3.43 -16.23
CA LEU A 479 -17.16 2.52 -16.61
C LEU A 479 -18.19 2.30 -15.50
N ASP A 480 -17.89 2.60 -14.24
CA ASP A 480 -18.82 2.42 -13.13
C ASP A 480 -19.25 3.73 -12.46
N ASN A 481 -18.82 4.89 -12.97
CA ASN A 481 -19.12 6.18 -12.37
C ASN A 481 -20.63 6.48 -12.35
N TYR A 482 -21.07 7.08 -11.24
CA TYR A 482 -22.42 7.60 -11.01
C TYR A 482 -23.53 6.62 -11.39
N ARG A 483 -24.26 6.88 -12.49
CA ARG A 483 -25.40 6.06 -12.96
C ARG A 483 -25.02 4.63 -13.34
N ASN A 484 -23.77 4.38 -13.60
CA ASN A 484 -23.26 3.07 -14.00
C ASN A 484 -22.87 2.18 -12.81
N ARG A 485 -22.95 2.68 -11.57
CA ARG A 485 -22.50 2.00 -10.34
C ARG A 485 -22.95 0.54 -10.22
N LYS A 486 -24.16 0.24 -10.62
CA LYS A 486 -24.69 -1.13 -10.56
C LYS A 486 -24.07 -2.10 -11.57
N ASN A 487 -23.39 -1.60 -12.59
CA ASN A 487 -22.72 -2.45 -13.58
C ASN A 487 -21.51 -3.18 -12.97
N SER A 488 -20.76 -2.52 -12.07
CA SER A 488 -19.65 -3.14 -11.34
C SER A 488 -20.13 -4.26 -10.39
N ILE A 489 -21.31 -4.09 -9.76
CA ILE A 489 -21.92 -5.13 -8.93
C ILE A 489 -22.34 -6.33 -9.79
N ARG A 490 -22.76 -6.09 -11.02
CA ARG A 490 -23.10 -7.16 -11.95
C ARG A 490 -21.87 -7.93 -12.42
N ASP A 491 -20.71 -7.27 -12.60
CA ASP A 491 -19.43 -7.95 -12.88
C ASP A 491 -19.10 -8.97 -11.77
N ILE A 492 -19.32 -8.61 -10.50
CA ILE A 492 -19.11 -9.52 -9.36
C ILE A 492 -20.02 -10.76 -9.47
N TYR A 493 -21.29 -10.56 -9.81
CA TYR A 493 -22.21 -11.67 -10.01
C TYR A 493 -21.78 -12.59 -11.16
N GLU A 494 -21.37 -12.03 -12.30
CA GLU A 494 -20.91 -12.83 -13.45
C GLU A 494 -19.64 -13.62 -13.09
N GLY A 495 -18.73 -13.06 -12.26
CA GLY A 495 -17.58 -13.79 -11.71
C GLY A 495 -17.98 -14.97 -10.81
N ALA A 496 -18.94 -14.75 -9.90
CA ALA A 496 -19.47 -15.82 -9.06
C ALA A 496 -20.18 -16.91 -9.90
N LYS A 497 -20.93 -16.49 -10.90
CA LYS A 497 -21.58 -17.39 -11.87
C LYS A 497 -20.55 -18.16 -12.68
N TRP A 498 -19.47 -17.52 -13.13
CA TRP A 498 -18.37 -18.16 -13.84
C TRP A 498 -17.72 -19.27 -12.99
N LEU A 499 -17.51 -19.05 -11.68
CA LEU A 499 -17.01 -20.10 -10.78
C LEU A 499 -17.94 -21.31 -10.72
N VAL A 500 -19.26 -21.10 -10.70
CA VAL A 500 -20.26 -22.18 -10.66
C VAL A 500 -20.34 -22.91 -12.01
N ASP A 501 -20.41 -22.18 -13.11
CA ASP A 501 -20.55 -22.74 -14.47
C ASP A 501 -19.32 -23.56 -14.88
N ASN A 502 -18.12 -23.20 -14.40
CA ASN A 502 -16.88 -23.94 -14.65
C ASN A 502 -16.57 -25.01 -13.59
N GLY A 503 -17.47 -25.24 -12.62
CA GLY A 503 -17.33 -26.32 -11.65
C GLY A 503 -16.31 -26.07 -10.53
N TYR A 504 -15.83 -24.83 -10.34
CA TYR A 504 -14.95 -24.46 -9.23
C TYR A 504 -15.70 -24.41 -7.89
N ALA A 505 -16.92 -23.86 -7.90
CA ALA A 505 -17.73 -23.69 -6.72
C ALA A 505 -19.19 -24.17 -6.92
N ARG A 506 -19.94 -24.25 -5.84
CA ARG A 506 -21.40 -24.42 -5.88
C ARG A 506 -22.09 -23.12 -5.43
N SER A 507 -23.24 -22.83 -6.02
CA SER A 507 -24.11 -21.74 -5.52
C SER A 507 -24.38 -21.91 -4.02
N GLY A 508 -24.31 -20.84 -3.25
CA GLY A 508 -24.42 -20.85 -1.79
C GLY A 508 -23.17 -21.34 -1.05
N LYS A 509 -22.07 -21.66 -1.76
CA LYS A 509 -20.76 -22.00 -1.20
C LYS A 509 -19.66 -21.02 -1.62
N ILE A 510 -20.05 -19.82 -2.04
CA ILE A 510 -19.20 -18.69 -2.34
C ILE A 510 -19.41 -17.65 -1.24
N GLY A 511 -18.35 -17.31 -0.50
CA GLY A 511 -18.30 -16.14 0.37
C GLY A 511 -17.91 -14.92 -0.46
N ILE A 512 -18.39 -13.74 -0.07
CA ILE A 512 -17.95 -12.47 -0.63
C ILE A 512 -17.43 -11.58 0.49
N LYS A 513 -16.26 -10.99 0.30
CA LYS A 513 -15.60 -10.06 1.23
C LYS A 513 -15.13 -8.84 0.46
N GLY A 514 -15.10 -7.69 1.11
CA GLY A 514 -14.47 -6.52 0.56
C GLY A 514 -14.32 -5.40 1.59
N GLY A 515 -13.37 -4.50 1.34
CA GLY A 515 -13.10 -3.36 2.19
C GLY A 515 -13.52 -2.04 1.55
N SER A 516 -14.00 -1.07 2.35
CA SER A 516 -14.35 0.28 1.86
C SER A 516 -15.41 0.22 0.75
N TYR A 517 -15.08 0.68 -0.47
CA TYR A 517 -15.93 0.46 -1.64
C TYR A 517 -16.21 -1.03 -1.88
N GLY A 518 -15.22 -1.91 -1.69
CA GLY A 518 -15.42 -3.36 -1.75
C GLY A 518 -16.41 -3.87 -0.71
N GLY A 519 -16.51 -3.24 0.47
CA GLY A 519 -17.54 -3.48 1.47
C GLY A 519 -18.93 -3.09 0.97
N TYR A 520 -19.07 -1.91 0.35
CA TYR A 520 -20.27 -1.54 -0.38
C TYR A 520 -20.65 -2.59 -1.45
N ALA A 521 -19.66 -2.95 -2.27
CA ALA A 521 -19.88 -3.92 -3.36
C ALA A 521 -20.32 -5.29 -2.83
N THR A 522 -19.74 -5.74 -1.71
CA THR A 522 -20.18 -6.92 -0.97
C THR A 522 -21.65 -6.82 -0.55
N LEU A 523 -22.02 -5.73 0.13
CA LEU A 523 -23.41 -5.50 0.58
C LEU A 523 -24.38 -5.42 -0.60
N ALA A 524 -24.01 -4.71 -1.67
CA ALA A 524 -24.82 -4.56 -2.87
C ALA A 524 -25.00 -5.89 -3.62
N ALA A 525 -23.95 -6.70 -3.71
CA ALA A 525 -24.03 -8.04 -4.31
C ALA A 525 -24.95 -8.98 -3.52
N LEU A 526 -24.91 -8.93 -2.18
CA LEU A 526 -25.82 -9.70 -1.33
C LEU A 526 -27.29 -9.26 -1.45
N VAL A 527 -27.55 -7.98 -1.72
CA VAL A 527 -28.89 -7.43 -1.97
C VAL A 527 -29.41 -7.84 -3.35
N ASP A 528 -28.58 -7.66 -4.39
CA ASP A 528 -29.03 -7.82 -5.78
C ASP A 528 -29.02 -9.29 -6.24
N TYR A 529 -28.14 -10.12 -5.65
CA TYR A 529 -27.95 -11.54 -6.01
C TYR A 529 -27.94 -12.47 -4.79
N PRO A 530 -29.03 -12.52 -4.00
CA PRO A 530 -29.05 -13.14 -2.67
C PRO A 530 -28.92 -14.66 -2.70
N ASP A 531 -29.02 -15.32 -3.86
CA ASP A 531 -29.05 -16.80 -3.98
C ASP A 531 -27.70 -17.42 -4.33
N ILE A 532 -26.69 -16.62 -4.73
CA ILE A 532 -25.40 -17.15 -5.17
C ILE A 532 -24.38 -17.20 -4.03
N PHE A 533 -24.45 -16.23 -3.09
CA PHE A 533 -23.52 -16.12 -1.98
C PHE A 533 -24.02 -16.83 -0.71
N GLY A 534 -23.12 -17.56 -0.04
CA GLY A 534 -23.42 -18.27 1.21
C GLY A 534 -23.00 -17.52 2.47
N ALA A 535 -22.16 -16.49 2.36
CA ALA A 535 -21.68 -15.64 3.45
C ALA A 535 -21.19 -14.29 2.92
N GLY A 536 -21.31 -13.22 3.71
CA GLY A 536 -20.77 -11.91 3.39
C GLY A 536 -19.91 -11.33 4.52
N ILE A 537 -18.82 -10.65 4.17
CA ILE A 537 -17.96 -9.92 5.11
C ILE A 537 -17.79 -8.50 4.61
N ASP A 538 -18.41 -7.58 5.32
CA ASP A 538 -18.35 -6.14 5.07
C ASP A 538 -17.29 -5.53 5.99
N ASP A 539 -16.17 -5.09 5.41
CA ASP A 539 -15.07 -4.44 6.13
C ASP A 539 -15.10 -2.95 5.79
N VAL A 540 -15.41 -2.10 6.78
CA VAL A 540 -15.51 -0.64 6.68
C VAL A 540 -16.31 -0.12 5.46
N GLY A 541 -17.39 -0.82 5.08
CA GLY A 541 -18.14 -0.56 3.85
C GLY A 541 -19.20 0.53 3.97
N ILE A 542 -19.60 1.07 2.81
CA ILE A 542 -20.65 2.09 2.68
C ILE A 542 -22.01 1.37 2.59
N ALA A 543 -22.89 1.61 3.55
CA ALA A 543 -24.24 1.06 3.56
C ALA A 543 -25.30 2.02 2.98
N ASN A 544 -25.05 3.34 3.10
CA ASN A 544 -25.97 4.40 2.70
C ASN A 544 -25.22 5.60 2.16
N PHE A 545 -25.24 5.81 0.86
CA PHE A 545 -24.51 6.89 0.21
C PHE A 545 -24.94 8.29 0.65
N VAL A 546 -26.19 8.46 1.08
CA VAL A 546 -26.65 9.77 1.58
C VAL A 546 -25.99 10.08 2.91
N THR A 547 -26.04 9.18 3.90
CA THR A 547 -25.42 9.39 5.19
C THR A 547 -23.90 9.39 5.11
N PHE A 548 -23.33 8.58 4.23
CA PHE A 548 -21.90 8.59 3.93
C PHE A 548 -21.42 9.97 3.45
N LEU A 549 -22.01 10.53 2.38
CA LEU A 549 -21.64 11.86 1.86
C LEU A 549 -21.91 13.00 2.85
N GLN A 550 -22.89 12.83 3.75
CA GLN A 550 -23.16 13.82 4.80
C GLN A 550 -22.11 13.81 5.91
N ASN A 551 -21.55 12.65 6.24
CA ASN A 551 -20.76 12.43 7.46
C ASN A 551 -19.29 12.10 7.22
N THR A 552 -18.87 11.79 5.97
CA THR A 552 -17.45 11.65 5.62
C THR A 552 -16.69 12.95 5.89
N ALA A 553 -15.37 12.86 6.09
CA ALA A 553 -14.57 14.06 6.35
C ALA A 553 -14.79 15.12 5.26
N PRO A 554 -14.94 16.42 5.63
CA PRO A 554 -15.37 17.48 4.72
C PRO A 554 -14.51 17.61 3.45
N TYR A 555 -13.20 17.38 3.56
CA TYR A 555 -12.26 17.42 2.44
C TYR A 555 -12.44 16.28 1.43
N ARG A 556 -13.11 15.18 1.82
CA ARG A 556 -13.35 14.02 0.95
C ARG A 556 -14.62 14.12 0.14
N ARG A 557 -15.61 14.90 0.62
CA ARG A 557 -16.95 14.90 0.02
C ARG A 557 -16.94 15.25 -1.47
N ALA A 558 -16.26 16.32 -1.87
CA ALA A 558 -16.24 16.77 -3.27
C ALA A 558 -15.68 15.67 -4.20
N LEU A 559 -14.59 15.02 -3.80
CA LEU A 559 -13.97 13.91 -4.51
C LEU A 559 -14.95 12.74 -4.68
N ARG A 560 -15.75 12.44 -3.62
CA ARG A 560 -16.69 11.32 -3.61
C ARG A 560 -18.00 11.61 -4.34
N GLU A 561 -18.43 12.87 -4.40
CA GLU A 561 -19.59 13.27 -5.21
C GLU A 561 -19.32 13.13 -6.72
N ALA A 562 -18.09 13.37 -7.17
CA ALA A 562 -17.68 13.14 -8.55
C ALA A 562 -17.83 11.65 -8.94
N GLU A 563 -17.46 10.76 -8.03
CA GLU A 563 -17.47 9.31 -8.22
C GLU A 563 -18.88 8.69 -8.08
N TYR A 564 -19.59 9.00 -6.99
CA TYR A 564 -20.87 8.34 -6.65
C TYR A 564 -22.11 9.11 -7.08
N GLY A 565 -21.93 10.36 -7.49
CA GLY A 565 -23.01 11.32 -7.79
C GLY A 565 -23.26 12.29 -6.66
N PRO A 566 -23.84 13.47 -6.97
CA PRO A 566 -24.00 14.57 -6.03
C PRO A 566 -25.04 14.24 -4.95
N LEU A 567 -24.82 14.72 -3.72
CA LEU A 567 -25.77 14.57 -2.60
C LEU A 567 -27.17 15.14 -2.94
N ALA A 568 -27.24 16.08 -3.88
CA ALA A 568 -28.50 16.62 -4.39
C ALA A 568 -29.37 15.55 -5.10
N ASP A 569 -28.78 14.50 -5.66
CA ASP A 569 -29.51 13.35 -6.25
C ASP A 569 -29.70 12.23 -5.22
N SER A 570 -30.26 12.59 -4.05
CA SER A 570 -30.50 11.65 -2.96
C SER A 570 -31.40 10.47 -3.34
N THR A 571 -32.25 10.62 -4.33
CA THR A 571 -33.11 9.53 -4.83
C THR A 571 -32.28 8.41 -5.42
N PHE A 572 -31.36 8.73 -6.32
CA PHE A 572 -30.44 7.76 -6.89
C PHE A 572 -29.49 7.17 -5.83
N LEU A 573 -28.93 8.02 -4.97
CA LEU A 573 -28.05 7.56 -3.89
C LEU A 573 -28.74 6.55 -2.95
N LEU A 574 -30.02 6.74 -2.63
CA LEU A 574 -30.80 5.78 -1.85
C LEU A 574 -31.11 4.49 -2.65
N GLU A 575 -31.35 4.59 -3.96
CA GLU A 575 -31.58 3.44 -4.83
C GLU A 575 -30.37 2.49 -4.85
N ILE A 576 -29.13 3.04 -4.90
CA ILE A 576 -27.91 2.23 -4.90
C ILE A 576 -27.43 1.85 -3.49
N SER A 577 -28.04 2.36 -2.43
CA SER A 577 -27.66 2.13 -1.02
C SER A 577 -28.15 0.77 -0.52
N PRO A 578 -27.27 -0.17 -0.14
CA PRO A 578 -27.67 -1.51 0.30
C PRO A 578 -28.64 -1.53 1.48
N VAL A 579 -28.54 -0.59 2.41
CA VAL A 579 -29.37 -0.51 3.61
C VAL A 579 -30.87 -0.37 3.28
N THR A 580 -31.22 0.29 2.17
CA THR A 580 -32.60 0.47 1.73
C THR A 580 -33.26 -0.84 1.28
N HIS A 581 -32.44 -1.84 0.95
CA HIS A 581 -32.85 -3.15 0.44
C HIS A 581 -32.36 -4.31 1.31
N ALA A 582 -32.03 -4.05 2.58
CA ALA A 582 -31.48 -5.05 3.51
C ALA A 582 -32.39 -6.26 3.74
N ASP A 583 -33.69 -6.14 3.45
CA ASP A 583 -34.67 -7.23 3.48
C ASP A 583 -34.42 -8.32 2.44
N ARG A 584 -33.61 -8.06 1.41
CA ARG A 584 -33.27 -9.04 0.37
C ARG A 584 -32.08 -9.91 0.75
N ILE A 585 -31.27 -9.52 1.73
CA ILE A 585 -30.07 -10.27 2.16
C ILE A 585 -30.50 -11.57 2.83
N LYS A 586 -30.09 -12.69 2.26
CA LYS A 586 -30.34 -14.05 2.78
C LYS A 586 -29.12 -14.63 3.49
N ALA A 587 -27.91 -14.32 2.98
CA ALA A 587 -26.67 -14.84 3.53
C ALA A 587 -26.36 -14.23 4.90
N PRO A 588 -25.78 -14.99 5.84
CA PRO A 588 -25.19 -14.44 7.04
C PRO A 588 -24.14 -13.36 6.71
N LEU A 589 -24.07 -12.32 7.55
CA LEU A 589 -23.21 -11.16 7.37
C LEU A 589 -22.31 -10.94 8.59
N LEU A 590 -21.02 -10.73 8.37
CA LEU A 590 -20.07 -10.20 9.35
C LEU A 590 -19.71 -8.77 8.96
N ILE A 591 -19.92 -7.82 9.86
CA ILE A 591 -19.55 -6.41 9.66
C ILE A 591 -18.39 -6.07 10.57
N VAL A 592 -17.31 -5.56 10.00
CA VAL A 592 -16.08 -5.14 10.71
C VAL A 592 -15.84 -3.65 10.46
N HIS A 593 -15.52 -2.87 11.53
CA HIS A 593 -15.34 -1.43 11.40
C HIS A 593 -14.47 -0.84 12.50
N GLY A 594 -13.78 0.25 12.21
CA GLY A 594 -13.13 1.07 13.22
C GLY A 594 -14.04 2.20 13.73
N GLU A 595 -14.02 2.47 15.02
CA GLU A 595 -14.86 3.53 15.64
C GLU A 595 -14.50 4.92 15.13
N ASN A 596 -13.21 5.15 14.81
CA ASN A 596 -12.66 6.46 14.47
C ASN A 596 -12.49 6.67 12.96
N ASP A 597 -13.15 5.88 12.13
CA ASP A 597 -13.02 5.93 10.68
C ASP A 597 -13.46 7.29 10.10
N PRO A 598 -12.53 8.12 9.56
CA PRO A 598 -12.87 9.41 8.97
C PRO A 598 -13.32 9.30 7.51
N ARG A 599 -13.06 8.14 6.87
CA ARG A 599 -13.39 7.90 5.46
C ARG A 599 -14.82 7.41 5.31
N VAL A 600 -15.13 6.29 5.98
CA VAL A 600 -16.48 5.71 6.04
C VAL A 600 -16.93 5.70 7.50
N PRO A 601 -17.73 6.66 7.93
CA PRO A 601 -18.13 6.76 9.33
C PRO A 601 -18.78 5.48 9.86
N VAL A 602 -18.43 5.04 11.08
CA VAL A 602 -18.91 3.81 11.73
C VAL A 602 -20.45 3.72 11.80
N GLY A 603 -21.14 4.84 11.61
CA GLY A 603 -22.60 4.92 11.44
C GLY A 603 -23.11 4.04 10.31
N GLU A 604 -22.32 3.83 9.25
CA GLU A 604 -22.67 2.97 8.12
C GLU A 604 -22.82 1.50 8.57
N ALA A 605 -21.82 0.98 9.29
CA ALA A 605 -21.86 -0.36 9.87
C ALA A 605 -23.04 -0.56 10.82
N ARG A 606 -23.29 0.42 11.69
CA ARG A 606 -24.38 0.35 12.70
C ARG A 606 -25.76 0.35 12.07
N GLN A 607 -26.01 1.19 11.06
CA GLN A 607 -27.30 1.23 10.37
C GLN A 607 -27.57 -0.05 9.58
N MET A 608 -26.53 -0.60 8.90
CA MET A 608 -26.66 -1.86 8.16
C MET A 608 -26.95 -3.04 9.08
N ALA A 609 -26.19 -3.17 10.18
CA ALA A 609 -26.42 -4.21 11.18
C ALA A 609 -27.85 -4.15 11.77
N ALA A 610 -28.34 -2.94 12.06
CA ALA A 610 -29.70 -2.74 12.59
C ALA A 610 -30.78 -3.13 11.55
N ALA A 611 -30.59 -2.75 10.27
CA ALA A 611 -31.51 -3.06 9.20
C ALA A 611 -31.64 -4.57 8.95
N VAL A 612 -30.51 -5.30 8.91
CA VAL A 612 -30.49 -6.76 8.74
C VAL A 612 -31.15 -7.47 9.93
N ARG A 613 -30.85 -7.07 11.19
CA ARG A 613 -31.48 -7.65 12.40
C ARG A 613 -32.97 -7.42 12.44
N ALA A 614 -33.43 -6.23 12.04
CA ALA A 614 -34.85 -5.89 12.03
C ALA A 614 -35.68 -6.76 11.07
N ARG A 615 -35.04 -7.39 10.08
CA ARG A 615 -35.62 -8.32 9.13
C ARG A 615 -35.44 -9.80 9.49
N GLY A 616 -34.81 -10.09 10.65
CA GLY A 616 -34.57 -11.46 11.11
C GLY A 616 -33.33 -12.09 10.45
N GLY A 617 -32.50 -11.32 9.72
CA GLY A 617 -31.24 -11.79 9.14
C GLY A 617 -30.17 -12.04 10.21
N VAL A 618 -29.21 -12.91 9.88
CA VAL A 618 -28.06 -13.21 10.74
C VAL A 618 -26.97 -12.19 10.48
N VAL A 619 -26.59 -11.42 11.51
CA VAL A 619 -25.49 -10.47 11.41
C VAL A 619 -24.65 -10.44 12.69
N ASP A 620 -23.36 -10.71 12.55
CA ASP A 620 -22.31 -10.48 13.55
C ASP A 620 -21.66 -9.11 13.30
N THR A 621 -21.21 -8.45 14.36
CA THR A 621 -20.51 -7.15 14.26
C THR A 621 -19.24 -7.19 15.10
N LEU A 622 -18.18 -6.56 14.57
CA LEU A 622 -16.89 -6.37 15.24
C LEU A 622 -16.46 -4.90 15.05
N ILE A 623 -16.59 -4.10 16.10
CA ILE A 623 -16.23 -2.68 16.07
C ILE A 623 -15.02 -2.46 16.97
N PHE A 624 -13.93 -1.95 16.43
CA PHE A 624 -12.70 -1.65 17.16
C PHE A 624 -12.67 -0.19 17.60
N ALA A 625 -12.61 0.02 18.92
CA ALA A 625 -12.70 1.37 19.51
C ALA A 625 -11.47 2.25 19.23
N ASP A 626 -10.35 1.65 18.87
CA ASP A 626 -9.05 2.28 18.68
C ASP A 626 -8.49 2.12 17.25
N GLU A 627 -9.38 1.87 16.27
CA GLU A 627 -9.07 1.77 14.86
C GLU A 627 -9.84 2.79 14.02
N GLY A 628 -9.28 3.10 12.85
CA GLY A 628 -9.88 3.93 11.82
C GLY A 628 -10.40 3.11 10.64
N HIS A 629 -9.88 3.39 9.43
CA HIS A 629 -10.31 2.74 8.19
C HIS A 629 -9.64 1.36 8.00
N GLY A 630 -10.03 0.39 8.83
CA GLY A 630 -9.53 -0.98 8.85
C GLY A 630 -8.89 -1.36 10.19
N ALA A 631 -8.42 -2.61 10.30
CA ALA A 631 -7.71 -3.13 11.46
C ALA A 631 -6.18 -3.07 11.24
N GLY A 632 -5.55 -1.98 11.65
CA GLY A 632 -4.12 -1.73 11.48
C GLY A 632 -3.25 -2.43 12.52
N LYS A 633 -3.69 -2.43 13.79
CA LYS A 633 -2.95 -2.99 14.92
C LYS A 633 -2.95 -4.53 14.90
N LEU A 634 -1.79 -5.14 15.14
CA LEU A 634 -1.67 -6.59 15.17
C LEU A 634 -2.67 -7.25 16.13
N SER A 635 -2.88 -6.66 17.33
CA SER A 635 -3.86 -7.16 18.31
C SER A 635 -5.27 -7.26 17.72
N ASN A 636 -5.70 -6.25 16.98
CA ASN A 636 -7.03 -6.17 16.35
C ASN A 636 -7.11 -7.07 15.11
N ARG A 637 -6.04 -7.17 14.31
CA ARG A 637 -5.94 -8.13 13.19
C ARG A 637 -6.10 -9.56 13.65
N LEU A 638 -5.47 -9.96 14.76
CA LEU A 638 -5.60 -11.31 15.32
C LEU A 638 -7.06 -11.64 15.70
N VAL A 639 -7.79 -10.70 16.27
CA VAL A 639 -9.21 -10.86 16.60
C VAL A 639 -10.07 -10.92 15.34
N TYR A 640 -9.84 -10.02 14.39
CA TYR A 640 -10.59 -9.94 13.14
C TYR A 640 -10.46 -11.23 12.32
N TYR A 641 -9.24 -11.64 11.99
CA TYR A 641 -9.03 -12.75 11.07
C TYR A 641 -9.41 -14.11 11.69
N ARG A 642 -9.29 -14.27 13.00
CA ARG A 642 -9.86 -15.43 13.71
C ARG A 642 -11.39 -15.48 13.52
N LYS A 643 -12.06 -14.36 13.79
CA LYS A 643 -13.52 -14.26 13.63
C LYS A 643 -13.96 -14.49 12.18
N MET A 644 -13.21 -13.97 11.21
CA MET A 644 -13.43 -14.17 9.77
C MET A 644 -13.40 -15.66 9.41
N VAL A 645 -12.35 -16.37 9.81
CA VAL A 645 -12.18 -17.80 9.53
C VAL A 645 -13.29 -18.62 10.17
N GLU A 646 -13.60 -18.41 11.45
CA GLU A 646 -14.71 -19.08 12.15
C GLU A 646 -16.05 -18.85 11.45
N PHE A 647 -16.27 -17.63 10.94
CA PHE A 647 -17.49 -17.27 10.23
C PHE A 647 -17.58 -17.98 8.88
N LEU A 648 -16.52 -17.95 8.08
CA LEU A 648 -16.47 -18.63 6.78
C LEU A 648 -16.62 -20.16 6.92
N ASP A 649 -15.90 -20.79 7.86
CA ASP A 649 -15.99 -22.22 8.08
C ASP A 649 -17.42 -22.66 8.48
N ARG A 650 -18.06 -21.88 9.36
CA ARG A 650 -19.45 -22.15 9.79
C ARG A 650 -20.44 -22.14 8.66
N HIS A 651 -20.29 -21.22 7.69
CA HIS A 651 -21.33 -20.98 6.69
C HIS A 651 -21.02 -21.61 5.32
N LEU A 652 -19.74 -21.84 5.00
CA LEU A 652 -19.35 -22.36 3.68
C LEU A 652 -18.91 -23.82 3.69
N LYS A 653 -18.27 -24.33 4.76
CA LYS A 653 -17.82 -25.73 4.83
C LYS A 653 -18.87 -26.68 5.37
N ASN A 654 -19.79 -26.19 6.22
CA ASN A 654 -20.84 -27.01 6.85
C ASN A 654 -22.11 -27.14 6.01
#